data_dce8e3d1a84c779491142a1a17b8e47c
#
_entry.id   dce8e3d1a84c779491142a1a17b8e47c
#
_cell.length_a   1.000
_cell.length_b   1.000
_cell.length_c   1.000
_cell.angle_alpha   90.00
_cell.angle_beta   90.00
_cell.angle_gamma   90.00
#
_symmetry.space_group_name_H-M   'P 1'
#
loop_
_entity.id
_entity.type
_entity.pdbx_description
1 polymer ?
#
loop_
_entity_poly.entity_id
_entity_poly.type
_entity_poly.pdbx_seq_one_letter_code
_entity_poly.pdbx_strand_id
1 'polypeptide(L)'
;MKLKRAAVFLTSIIFIFSCFGLGVYADDALLAFPGAEGGGKYTTGARGADNIEVYHVTNLNESGAGSFADAVSRSGRIIVFDVGGTIWLNNTLTISRDDLTILGQTAPGDGITFAGSDILIAGGVSNVIMRYLRVRPTDINGGEPDGLGGRWNHNVIIDHCSVSWSVDEGLTLYAGSSEDRTQGGNLTIQNTIGAESLKMSNHFKGSHGYGAIWGGTNSSYHHNLLAHHDSRSPRLDRELRGTDIRNNVVYDWGITNSAYGAEPYSYNSETYNPSNVNWVNNYYKHGPSTASKLFGRLFEVSNNENRSKSNFYFAGNYVFENDAVTNDNLSGVYNGYLGVMLSEPIDMGKYALPEQSAEDAYEEVLSNAGATLPRRDSIDARIVADVKNGTGRIVNNANETGGLIETEETSRVFEIPEDWKNANNMGSASETDIVESGEKAGYTWIEAYVNDWTESQDAPSNPDIVVTSPAIASLDDEINGYAVDNGNWAVISDNEELNYSAVALPVDGTEITKMELYDGNELIRTYEGASEIDDNITLEAGTHYLTSRAYNNEGESTGSPTSIVYVKNSNEAEGYTHTQIGTPSFDGEGGAGMEDNGVYDIFGSGKIGRKNDNCDFMYKTVTGDFDISAETVEIAKFENGQISGLMLRESLDPDSRMAMLADGWLKYGENVRVLYRAETGENTEDDLFFKNERGETIDNDGGYDTSKDEYRVPKYMRIQRVGDRITFYVSDDGEDWTNNPRQPQSVTIDGLTETLYVGIAVDSAEGTPTKDYMAEVKYGDIDFEGTEVAPPTAAPTPTATPAATPTAAPTATPIPTATPTPSATAAPTATAPPTPSPTATPIPTAAPTATPTATPGFSDEWSIVGYDDGELAIAAPENAETGGVNSALIASYGDDGMLLDCEVVRFAVESGKAEYRLEVRELRDFGDIRIMLWNEKMQPLAEPFSV
;
A
#
# COMPACT_ATOMS: atom_id res chain seq x y z
N MET A 1 -30.80 21.08 32.91
CA MET A 1 -29.55 20.37 32.75
C MET A 1 -28.66 21.02 31.70
N LYS A 2 -29.19 21.67 30.69
CA LYS A 2 -28.39 22.33 29.60
C LYS A 2 -27.62 23.61 30.03
N LEU A 3 -27.95 24.22 31.19
CA LEU A 3 -27.21 25.41 31.65
C LEU A 3 -25.97 25.12 32.50
N LYS A 4 -25.68 23.86 32.85
CA LYS A 4 -24.48 23.49 33.63
C LYS A 4 -23.32 23.01 32.76
N ARG A 5 -23.57 22.64 31.50
CA ARG A 5 -22.48 22.24 30.55
C ARG A 5 -21.80 23.44 29.89
N ALA A 6 -22.55 24.51 29.59
CA ALA A 6 -21.98 25.77 29.08
C ALA A 6 -21.05 26.51 30.06
N ALA A 7 -21.22 26.30 31.37
CA ALA A 7 -20.37 26.95 32.38
C ALA A 7 -19.04 26.19 32.64
N VAL A 8 -18.94 24.92 32.28
CA VAL A 8 -17.70 24.14 32.40
C VAL A 8 -16.79 24.37 31.18
N PHE A 9 -17.37 24.53 29.99
CA PHE A 9 -16.62 24.84 28.77
C PHE A 9 -16.01 26.25 28.79
N LEU A 10 -16.72 27.24 29.32
CA LEU A 10 -16.21 28.63 29.43
C LEU A 10 -15.15 28.79 30.53
N THR A 11 -15.11 27.90 31.54
CA THR A 11 -14.08 27.93 32.60
C THR A 11 -12.81 27.20 32.18
N SER A 12 -12.86 26.25 31.27
CA SER A 12 -11.66 25.57 30.74
C SER A 12 -10.87 26.49 29.80
N ILE A 13 -11.55 27.27 28.95
CA ILE A 13 -10.89 28.24 28.05
C ILE A 13 -10.24 29.40 28.83
N ILE A 14 -10.74 29.79 29.99
CA ILE A 14 -10.13 30.85 30.80
C ILE A 14 -8.95 30.33 31.65
N PHE A 15 -8.81 29.02 31.88
CA PHE A 15 -7.71 28.46 32.66
C PHE A 15 -6.45 28.16 31.83
N ILE A 16 -6.56 28.04 30.51
CA ILE A 16 -5.43 27.85 29.58
C ILE A 16 -4.64 29.17 29.39
N PHE A 17 -5.28 30.33 29.59
CA PHE A 17 -4.61 31.65 29.47
C PHE A 17 -3.95 32.17 30.75
N SER A 18 -3.91 31.48 31.87
CA SER A 18 -3.40 32.00 33.13
C SER A 18 -2.18 31.33 33.74
N CYS A 19 -1.53 30.42 33.06
CA CYS A 19 -0.30 29.76 33.52
C CYS A 19 0.96 30.08 32.69
N PHE A 20 0.95 31.11 31.84
CA PHE A 20 2.20 31.58 31.22
C PHE A 20 2.92 32.53 32.15
N GLY A 21 3.86 31.98 32.94
CA GLY A 21 4.91 32.75 33.61
C GLY A 21 5.86 33.28 32.56
N LEU A 22 5.89 34.58 32.33
CA LEU A 22 6.73 35.38 31.47
C LEU A 22 8.23 35.04 31.60
N GLY A 23 8.72 34.26 30.67
CA GLY A 23 10.09 34.35 30.19
C GLY A 23 10.04 35.03 28.84
N VAL A 24 10.09 36.35 28.79
CA VAL A 24 10.15 37.11 27.54
C VAL A 24 11.52 36.94 26.94
N TYR A 25 11.68 35.99 26.06
CA TYR A 25 12.63 36.10 24.95
C TYR A 25 11.80 36.58 23.76
N ALA A 26 11.82 37.86 23.48
CA ALA A 26 11.31 38.39 22.23
C ALA A 26 12.27 37.90 21.12
N ASP A 27 11.91 36.82 20.46
CA ASP A 27 12.48 36.48 19.17
C ASP A 27 11.60 37.24 18.16
N ASP A 28 12.10 38.34 17.61
CA ASP A 28 11.38 39.21 16.66
C ASP A 28 11.25 38.57 15.27
N ALA A 29 11.61 37.28 15.09
CA ALA A 29 11.51 36.59 13.82
C ALA A 29 10.10 36.12 13.55
N LEU A 30 9.56 36.45 12.37
CA LEU A 30 8.25 36.03 11.91
C LEU A 30 8.18 34.50 11.72
N LEU A 31 7.14 33.88 12.19
CA LEU A 31 6.89 32.46 11.95
C LEU A 31 6.59 32.19 10.46
N ALA A 32 6.82 30.96 10.02
CA ALA A 32 6.44 30.50 8.68
C ALA A 32 4.94 30.73 8.43
N PHE A 33 4.13 30.34 9.41
CA PHE A 33 2.69 30.56 9.52
C PHE A 33 2.30 30.43 11.01
N PRO A 34 1.11 30.86 11.45
CA PRO A 34 0.61 30.59 12.80
C PRO A 34 0.61 29.07 13.10
N GLY A 35 1.13 28.68 14.24
CA GLY A 35 1.28 27.25 14.58
C GLY A 35 2.53 26.55 14.01
N ALA A 36 3.41 27.25 13.28
CA ALA A 36 4.71 26.70 12.90
C ALA A 36 5.63 26.56 14.11
N GLU A 37 6.16 25.37 14.37
CA GLU A 37 6.99 25.06 15.52
C GLU A 37 8.34 24.42 15.13
N GLY A 38 9.22 24.26 16.12
CA GLY A 38 10.48 23.54 15.96
C GLY A 38 11.52 24.24 15.10
N GLY A 39 12.37 23.44 14.46
CA GLY A 39 13.53 23.93 13.69
C GLY A 39 13.16 24.78 12.50
N GLY A 40 12.14 24.39 11.75
CA GLY A 40 11.66 25.06 10.54
C GLY A 40 10.73 26.25 10.77
N LYS A 41 10.39 26.59 12.01
CA LYS A 41 9.34 27.57 12.33
C LYS A 41 9.57 28.99 11.77
N TYR A 42 10.81 29.34 11.43
CA TYR A 42 11.15 30.63 10.85
C TYR A 42 11.42 30.57 9.34
N THR A 43 11.06 29.48 8.69
CA THR A 43 11.14 29.33 7.24
C THR A 43 10.35 30.45 6.56
N THR A 44 11.00 31.19 5.65
CA THR A 44 10.40 32.36 5.01
C THR A 44 9.53 32.00 3.80
N GLY A 45 9.71 30.80 3.21
CA GLY A 45 9.03 30.46 1.97
C GLY A 45 9.28 31.50 0.88
N ALA A 46 8.26 31.79 0.09
CA ALA A 46 8.33 32.78 -1.00
C ALA A 46 8.77 34.19 -0.55
N ARG A 47 8.54 34.53 0.72
CA ARG A 47 8.98 35.82 1.30
C ARG A 47 10.51 35.97 1.37
N GLY A 48 11.26 34.87 1.17
CA GLY A 48 12.73 34.92 1.07
C GLY A 48 13.25 35.52 -0.23
N ALA A 49 12.43 35.57 -1.28
CA ALA A 49 12.82 36.07 -2.59
C ALA A 49 12.64 37.59 -2.76
N ASP A 50 13.44 38.20 -3.64
CA ASP A 50 13.32 39.62 -3.99
C ASP A 50 12.00 39.95 -4.72
N ASN A 51 11.43 38.98 -5.43
CA ASN A 51 10.19 39.14 -6.18
C ASN A 51 9.22 37.99 -5.82
N ILE A 52 8.04 38.33 -5.34
CA ILE A 52 7.02 37.40 -4.92
C ILE A 52 5.92 37.37 -5.99
N GLU A 53 5.50 36.16 -6.37
CA GLU A 53 4.41 35.91 -7.33
C GLU A 53 3.41 34.94 -6.69
N VAL A 54 2.11 35.23 -6.76
CA VAL A 54 1.09 34.23 -6.51
C VAL A 54 0.90 33.43 -7.78
N TYR A 55 1.11 32.12 -7.69
CA TYR A 55 0.94 31.21 -8.83
C TYR A 55 -0.24 30.30 -8.60
N HIS A 56 -1.19 30.29 -9.54
CA HIS A 56 -2.37 29.45 -9.51
C HIS A 56 -2.15 28.14 -10.29
N VAL A 57 -2.25 27.02 -9.59
CA VAL A 57 -2.33 25.69 -10.24
C VAL A 57 -3.75 25.55 -10.76
N THR A 58 -3.88 25.45 -12.08
CA THR A 58 -5.18 25.51 -12.79
C THR A 58 -5.55 24.24 -13.50
N ASN A 59 -4.71 23.23 -13.49
CA ASN A 59 -4.97 21.91 -14.07
C ASN A 59 -4.20 20.81 -13.36
N LEU A 60 -4.63 19.56 -13.55
CA LEU A 60 -4.05 18.36 -12.94
C LEU A 60 -2.97 17.70 -13.80
N ASN A 61 -2.53 18.34 -14.89
CA ASN A 61 -1.49 17.79 -15.76
C ASN A 61 -0.16 17.60 -15.02
N GLU A 62 0.57 16.54 -15.33
CA GLU A 62 1.91 16.27 -14.79
C GLU A 62 2.86 17.45 -15.04
N SER A 63 2.76 18.11 -16.22
CA SER A 63 3.64 19.22 -16.59
C SER A 63 2.95 20.21 -17.52
N GLY A 64 3.63 21.32 -17.81
CA GLY A 64 3.13 22.37 -18.72
C GLY A 64 2.55 23.57 -17.95
N ALA A 65 2.08 24.57 -18.69
CA ALA A 65 1.58 25.81 -18.11
C ALA A 65 0.35 25.56 -17.22
N GLY A 66 0.34 26.13 -16.02
CA GLY A 66 -0.74 25.97 -15.05
C GLY A 66 -0.67 24.69 -14.22
N SER A 67 0.29 23.78 -14.48
CA SER A 67 0.51 22.59 -13.66
C SER A 67 1.28 22.90 -12.39
N PHE A 68 1.28 21.97 -11.44
CA PHE A 68 2.12 22.05 -10.23
C PHE A 68 3.63 22.03 -10.55
N ALA A 69 4.06 21.24 -11.55
CA ALA A 69 5.44 21.22 -12.01
C ALA A 69 5.90 22.61 -12.53
N ASP A 70 5.04 23.36 -13.25
CA ASP A 70 5.34 24.74 -13.62
C ASP A 70 5.33 25.67 -12.40
N ALA A 71 4.42 25.44 -11.44
CA ALA A 71 4.34 26.22 -10.21
C ALA A 71 5.67 26.22 -9.45
N VAL A 72 6.29 25.05 -9.24
CA VAL A 72 7.56 24.88 -8.49
C VAL A 72 8.81 25.16 -9.33
N SER A 73 8.67 25.59 -10.59
CA SER A 73 9.80 25.81 -11.52
C SER A 73 10.58 27.10 -11.27
N ARG A 74 10.07 28.03 -10.43
CA ARG A 74 10.67 29.34 -10.13
C ARG A 74 10.59 29.67 -8.65
N SER A 75 11.65 30.30 -8.12
CA SER A 75 11.69 30.86 -6.76
C SER A 75 10.71 32.03 -6.59
N GLY A 76 10.35 32.30 -5.34
CA GLY A 76 9.51 33.44 -4.95
C GLY A 76 8.02 33.25 -5.22
N ARG A 77 7.55 31.99 -5.36
CA ARG A 77 6.14 31.71 -5.62
C ARG A 77 5.39 31.27 -4.36
N ILE A 78 4.27 31.94 -4.14
CA ILE A 78 3.20 31.45 -3.27
C ILE A 78 2.22 30.69 -4.16
N ILE A 79 2.15 29.39 -3.97
CA ILE A 79 1.42 28.46 -4.83
C ILE A 79 0.08 28.15 -4.19
N VAL A 80 -0.99 28.53 -4.86
CA VAL A 80 -2.38 28.25 -4.52
C VAL A 80 -3.01 27.36 -5.59
N PHE A 81 -4.03 26.61 -5.23
CA PHE A 81 -4.67 25.66 -6.13
C PHE A 81 -6.08 26.15 -6.48
N ASP A 82 -6.33 26.36 -7.77
CA ASP A 82 -7.65 26.63 -8.33
C ASP A 82 -8.36 25.32 -8.73
N VAL A 83 -7.65 24.19 -8.65
CA VAL A 83 -8.13 22.86 -8.99
C VAL A 83 -7.84 21.91 -7.85
N GLY A 84 -8.79 21.02 -7.55
CA GLY A 84 -8.62 19.87 -6.68
C GLY A 84 -8.78 18.59 -7.48
N GLY A 85 -8.15 17.49 -7.05
CA GLY A 85 -8.16 16.23 -7.77
C GLY A 85 -6.83 15.51 -7.66
N THR A 86 -6.62 14.50 -8.52
CA THR A 86 -5.41 13.69 -8.56
C THR A 86 -4.48 14.11 -9.71
N ILE A 87 -3.24 14.46 -9.39
CA ILE A 87 -2.16 14.69 -10.36
C ILE A 87 -1.37 13.38 -10.48
N TRP A 88 -1.43 12.77 -11.65
CA TRP A 88 -0.65 11.57 -11.95
C TRP A 88 0.77 11.92 -12.38
N LEU A 89 1.75 11.34 -11.69
CA LEU A 89 3.19 11.51 -11.94
C LEU A 89 3.75 10.20 -12.50
N ASN A 90 4.34 10.25 -13.69
CA ASN A 90 5.07 9.11 -14.26
C ASN A 90 6.50 9.00 -13.73
N ASN A 91 7.04 10.09 -13.17
CA ASN A 91 8.38 10.15 -12.62
C ASN A 91 8.41 11.06 -11.39
N THR A 92 9.46 10.95 -10.57
CA THR A 92 9.73 11.84 -9.44
C THR A 92 9.58 13.31 -9.82
N LEU A 93 8.69 14.02 -9.13
CA LEU A 93 8.59 15.48 -9.25
C LEU A 93 9.62 16.14 -8.34
N THR A 94 10.63 16.77 -8.95
CA THR A 94 11.73 17.38 -8.19
C THR A 94 11.54 18.88 -8.02
N ILE A 95 11.39 19.32 -6.78
CA ILE A 95 11.43 20.75 -6.39
C ILE A 95 12.88 21.19 -6.33
N SER A 96 13.32 21.98 -7.30
CA SER A 96 14.71 22.42 -7.47
C SER A 96 14.93 23.92 -7.27
N ARG A 97 13.98 24.61 -6.65
CA ARG A 97 14.01 26.05 -6.42
C ARG A 97 13.80 26.37 -4.95
N ASP A 98 14.57 27.37 -4.49
CA ASP A 98 14.40 27.96 -3.15
C ASP A 98 13.17 28.88 -3.10
N ASP A 99 12.81 29.28 -1.89
CA ASP A 99 11.85 30.34 -1.62
C ASP A 99 10.46 30.02 -2.19
N LEU A 100 9.87 28.92 -1.75
CA LEU A 100 8.54 28.46 -2.16
C LEU A 100 7.60 28.34 -0.95
N THR A 101 6.38 28.84 -1.11
CA THR A 101 5.26 28.60 -0.19
C THR A 101 4.16 27.84 -0.93
N ILE A 102 3.89 26.59 -0.53
CA ILE A 102 2.94 25.68 -1.18
C ILE A 102 1.77 25.44 -0.24
N LEU A 103 0.57 25.87 -0.67
CA LEU A 103 -0.63 25.94 0.15
C LEU A 103 -1.71 24.99 -0.38
N GLY A 104 -1.55 23.67 -0.15
CA GLY A 104 -2.46 22.64 -0.60
C GLY A 104 -3.88 22.78 -0.06
N GLN A 105 -4.05 23.36 1.15
CA GLN A 105 -5.37 23.65 1.73
C GLN A 105 -6.25 24.55 0.88
N THR A 106 -5.68 25.31 -0.07
CA THR A 106 -6.44 26.19 -0.96
C THR A 106 -7.16 25.46 -2.08
N ALA A 107 -6.83 24.20 -2.33
CA ALA A 107 -7.48 23.37 -3.35
C ALA A 107 -8.96 23.19 -3.06
N PRO A 108 -9.85 23.25 -4.06
CA PRO A 108 -11.27 22.97 -3.87
C PRO A 108 -11.55 21.46 -3.71
N GLY A 109 -12.82 21.12 -3.44
CA GLY A 109 -13.30 19.74 -3.31
C GLY A 109 -12.59 18.99 -2.18
N ASP A 110 -12.09 17.81 -2.46
CA ASP A 110 -11.38 16.98 -1.50
C ASP A 110 -9.88 17.29 -1.42
N GLY A 111 -9.41 18.36 -2.06
CA GLY A 111 -8.01 18.77 -2.01
C GLY A 111 -7.18 18.25 -3.17
N ILE A 112 -5.84 18.14 -2.98
CA ILE A 112 -4.92 17.75 -4.04
C ILE A 112 -4.14 16.50 -3.64
N THR A 113 -4.10 15.53 -4.53
CA THR A 113 -3.36 14.27 -4.39
C THR A 113 -2.35 14.11 -5.54
N PHE A 114 -1.14 13.69 -5.24
CA PHE A 114 -0.13 13.27 -6.20
C PHE A 114 -0.01 11.76 -6.16
N ALA A 115 -0.16 11.10 -7.30
CA ALA A 115 -0.15 9.65 -7.41
C ALA A 115 0.86 9.16 -8.45
N GLY A 116 1.27 7.89 -8.34
CA GLY A 116 2.13 7.22 -9.31
C GLY A 116 3.63 7.46 -9.17
N SER A 117 4.06 8.54 -8.50
CA SER A 117 5.47 8.79 -8.12
C SER A 117 5.56 9.78 -6.95
N ASP A 118 6.77 10.09 -6.53
CA ASP A 118 7.13 10.86 -5.34
C ASP A 118 7.37 12.36 -5.61
N ILE A 119 7.42 13.13 -4.52
CA ILE A 119 7.84 14.55 -4.54
C ILE A 119 9.13 14.70 -3.75
N LEU A 120 10.21 15.07 -4.44
CA LEU A 120 11.54 15.24 -3.86
C LEU A 120 11.96 16.70 -3.83
N ILE A 121 12.34 17.21 -2.66
CA ILE A 121 13.04 18.49 -2.51
C ILE A 121 14.53 18.25 -2.79
N ALA A 122 15.03 18.79 -3.89
CA ALA A 122 16.41 18.58 -4.33
C ALA A 122 17.42 19.04 -3.25
N GLY A 123 18.57 18.36 -3.21
CA GLY A 123 19.63 18.68 -2.26
C GLY A 123 20.14 20.12 -2.43
N GLY A 124 20.23 20.84 -1.31
CA GLY A 124 20.66 22.24 -1.27
C GLY A 124 19.52 23.26 -1.40
N VAL A 125 18.31 22.83 -1.73
CA VAL A 125 17.14 23.72 -1.76
C VAL A 125 16.78 24.16 -0.34
N SER A 126 16.39 25.42 -0.21
CA SER A 126 16.09 26.08 1.05
C SER A 126 14.83 26.95 1.00
N ASN A 127 14.32 27.31 2.18
CA ASN A 127 13.13 28.14 2.34
C ASN A 127 11.88 27.58 1.65
N VAL A 128 11.50 26.36 2.00
CA VAL A 128 10.28 25.71 1.48
C VAL A 128 9.27 25.51 2.61
N ILE A 129 8.09 26.07 2.42
CA ILE A 129 6.88 25.80 3.23
C ILE A 129 5.96 24.93 2.39
N MET A 130 5.57 23.78 2.92
CA MET A 130 4.71 22.82 2.24
C MET A 130 3.60 22.37 3.19
N ARG A 131 2.35 22.58 2.80
CA ARG A 131 1.19 22.31 3.64
C ARG A 131 0.04 21.62 2.90
N TYR A 132 -0.61 20.66 3.58
CA TYR A 132 -1.84 20.00 3.16
C TYR A 132 -1.79 19.31 1.79
N LEU A 133 -0.72 18.60 1.49
CA LEU A 133 -0.58 17.81 0.28
C LEU A 133 -0.72 16.31 0.60
N ARG A 134 -1.28 15.54 -0.33
CA ARG A 134 -1.29 14.08 -0.30
C ARG A 134 -0.36 13.53 -1.36
N VAL A 135 0.50 12.58 -0.98
CA VAL A 135 1.44 11.91 -1.89
C VAL A 135 1.25 10.40 -1.76
N ARG A 136 0.80 9.76 -2.82
CA ARG A 136 0.42 8.35 -2.91
C ARG A 136 1.16 7.69 -4.08
N PRO A 137 2.49 7.46 -3.98
CA PRO A 137 3.28 7.03 -5.15
C PRO A 137 2.82 5.69 -5.70
N THR A 138 2.61 4.69 -4.89
CA THR A 138 2.40 3.29 -5.25
C THR A 138 3.55 2.72 -6.09
N ASP A 139 3.47 1.48 -6.53
CA ASP A 139 4.43 0.84 -7.43
C ASP A 139 3.94 0.69 -8.87
N ILE A 140 2.86 1.38 -9.22
CA ILE A 140 2.15 1.24 -10.50
C ILE A 140 3.02 1.61 -11.72
N ASN A 141 3.92 2.58 -11.59
CA ASN A 141 4.82 3.00 -12.66
C ASN A 141 6.16 2.27 -12.64
N GLY A 142 6.34 1.29 -11.75
CA GLY A 142 7.64 0.68 -11.48
C GLY A 142 8.61 1.66 -10.79
N GLY A 143 9.86 1.27 -10.66
CA GLY A 143 10.84 2.07 -9.93
C GLY A 143 10.72 1.93 -8.41
N GLU A 144 11.38 2.84 -7.69
CA GLU A 144 11.47 2.81 -6.23
C GLU A 144 11.13 4.19 -5.66
N PRO A 145 9.89 4.69 -5.87
CA PRO A 145 9.54 6.01 -5.39
C PRO A 145 9.55 6.05 -3.86
N ASP A 146 10.23 7.09 -3.33
CA ASP A 146 10.00 7.56 -1.98
C ASP A 146 8.58 8.16 -1.88
N GLY A 147 8.24 8.76 -0.76
CA GLY A 147 6.98 9.49 -0.66
C GLY A 147 7.18 11.00 -0.83
N LEU A 148 7.39 11.68 0.28
CA LEU A 148 7.58 13.13 0.34
C LEU A 148 8.83 13.44 1.15
N GLY A 149 9.70 14.29 0.62
CA GLY A 149 10.83 14.73 1.42
C GLY A 149 12.01 15.29 0.67
N GLY A 150 13.18 15.17 1.29
CA GLY A 150 14.43 15.67 0.72
C GLY A 150 15.63 15.44 1.63
N ARG A 151 16.79 15.78 1.10
CA ARG A 151 18.07 15.68 1.83
C ARG A 151 18.95 16.88 1.57
N TRP A 152 19.76 17.28 2.57
CA TRP A 152 20.64 18.47 2.54
C TRP A 152 19.90 19.80 2.42
N ASN A 153 18.68 19.86 2.91
CA ASN A 153 17.83 21.06 2.84
C ASN A 153 18.02 21.96 4.07
N HIS A 154 17.66 23.24 3.92
CA HIS A 154 17.67 24.25 4.98
C HIS A 154 16.34 24.96 5.06
N ASN A 155 15.91 25.30 6.28
CA ASN A 155 14.70 26.07 6.47
C ASN A 155 13.54 25.47 5.68
N VAL A 156 13.19 24.22 6.01
CA VAL A 156 12.06 23.50 5.40
C VAL A 156 11.08 23.12 6.50
N ILE A 157 9.80 23.39 6.24
CA ILE A 157 8.71 22.93 7.07
C ILE A 157 7.66 22.22 6.21
N ILE A 158 7.36 20.99 6.59
CA ILE A 158 6.28 20.17 6.04
C ILE A 158 5.23 20.04 7.12
N ASP A 159 4.00 20.46 6.83
CA ASP A 159 2.92 20.56 7.79
C ASP A 159 1.62 20.02 7.24
N HIS A 160 0.93 19.20 8.02
CA HIS A 160 -0.37 18.62 7.65
C HIS A 160 -0.36 17.94 6.26
N CYS A 161 0.67 17.21 5.92
CA CYS A 161 0.72 16.41 4.71
C CYS A 161 0.39 14.94 5.00
N SER A 162 0.02 14.19 3.97
CA SER A 162 -0.23 12.75 4.06
C SER A 162 0.58 12.00 3.03
N VAL A 163 1.23 10.93 3.46
CA VAL A 163 2.04 10.07 2.59
C VAL A 163 1.67 8.61 2.85
N SER A 164 1.38 7.85 1.80
CA SER A 164 1.15 6.41 1.89
C SER A 164 1.64 5.69 0.64
N TRP A 165 1.97 4.39 0.80
CA TRP A 165 2.30 3.47 -0.28
C TRP A 165 3.57 3.84 -1.06
N SER A 166 4.56 4.37 -0.36
CA SER A 166 5.92 4.49 -0.92
C SER A 166 6.57 3.11 -1.06
N VAL A 167 7.46 2.99 -2.04
CA VAL A 167 8.23 1.76 -2.30
C VAL A 167 9.49 1.68 -1.46
N ASP A 168 10.18 2.81 -1.21
CA ASP A 168 11.30 2.92 -0.26
C ASP A 168 10.84 3.72 0.97
N GLU A 169 11.40 4.89 1.30
CA GLU A 169 11.00 5.65 2.48
C GLU A 169 9.80 6.59 2.22
N GLY A 170 8.80 6.53 3.11
CA GLY A 170 7.58 7.35 2.96
C GLY A 170 7.82 8.84 3.20
N LEU A 171 8.26 9.21 4.41
CA LEU A 171 8.31 10.60 4.86
C LEU A 171 9.71 10.98 5.32
N THR A 172 10.50 11.58 4.44
CA THR A 172 11.94 11.71 4.63
C THR A 172 12.42 13.16 4.57
N LEU A 173 13.16 13.60 5.62
CA LEU A 173 13.81 14.91 5.63
C LEU A 173 15.07 14.84 6.51
N TYR A 174 16.26 14.90 5.92
CA TYR A 174 17.50 14.73 6.66
C TYR A 174 18.73 15.37 6.00
N ALA A 175 19.85 15.37 6.73
CA ALA A 175 21.09 15.98 6.24
C ALA A 175 21.76 15.21 5.09
N GLY A 176 21.59 13.91 4.99
CA GLY A 176 22.20 13.07 3.97
C GLY A 176 23.69 12.79 4.20
N SER A 177 24.38 12.29 3.17
CA SER A 177 25.75 11.78 3.23
C SER A 177 26.84 12.73 2.70
N SER A 178 26.55 14.03 2.52
CA SER A 178 27.55 14.98 2.00
C SER A 178 28.71 15.21 2.98
N GLU A 179 29.86 15.60 2.46
CA GLU A 179 31.02 15.92 3.29
C GLU A 179 30.77 17.13 4.22
N ASP A 180 29.88 18.04 3.83
CA ASP A 180 29.46 19.19 4.63
C ASP A 180 28.02 19.03 5.16
N ARG A 181 27.86 18.22 6.19
CA ARG A 181 26.59 18.03 6.91
C ARG A 181 26.14 19.26 7.73
N THR A 182 26.94 20.30 7.75
CA THR A 182 26.52 21.58 8.35
C THR A 182 25.46 22.27 7.50
N GLN A 183 25.23 21.79 6.29
CA GLN A 183 24.34 22.39 5.32
C GLN A 183 22.86 21.93 5.44
N GLY A 184 22.53 20.87 6.15
CA GLY A 184 21.14 20.47 6.38
C GLY A 184 20.65 20.88 7.77
N GLY A 185 19.64 21.75 7.86
CA GLY A 185 19.17 22.15 9.18
C GLY A 185 18.01 23.12 9.19
N ASN A 186 17.52 23.41 10.40
CA ASN A 186 16.29 24.14 10.66
C ASN A 186 15.12 23.47 9.92
N LEU A 187 14.91 22.18 10.19
CA LEU A 187 13.91 21.35 9.53
C LEU A 187 12.77 21.05 10.50
N THR A 188 11.56 21.02 9.99
CA THR A 188 10.40 20.54 10.73
C THR A 188 9.51 19.68 9.83
N ILE A 189 9.08 18.54 10.36
CA ILE A 189 7.87 17.83 9.91
C ILE A 189 6.92 17.79 11.09
N GLN A 190 5.74 18.36 10.93
CA GLN A 190 4.72 18.41 11.98
C GLN A 190 3.35 18.03 11.45
N ASN A 191 2.50 17.46 12.31
CA ASN A 191 1.10 17.14 12.01
C ASN A 191 0.92 16.35 10.70
N THR A 192 1.83 15.45 10.39
CA THR A 192 1.87 14.77 9.08
C THR A 192 1.69 13.26 9.28
N ILE A 193 0.96 12.62 8.37
CA ILE A 193 0.82 11.15 8.32
C ILE A 193 1.85 10.58 7.35
N GLY A 194 2.64 9.60 7.81
CA GLY A 194 3.39 8.67 7.00
C GLY A 194 2.92 7.25 7.30
N ALA A 195 2.35 6.55 6.31
CA ALA A 195 1.75 5.25 6.58
C ALA A 195 1.89 4.26 5.41
N GLU A 196 1.81 2.96 5.72
CA GLU A 196 1.62 1.89 4.74
C GLU A 196 2.67 1.89 3.60
N SER A 197 3.94 2.11 3.90
CA SER A 197 4.99 1.88 2.91
C SER A 197 5.00 0.40 2.48
N LEU A 198 5.07 0.16 1.17
CA LEU A 198 4.86 -1.17 0.57
C LEU A 198 6.03 -2.11 0.88
N LYS A 199 5.76 -3.22 1.57
CA LYS A 199 6.79 -4.16 2.02
C LYS A 199 7.35 -5.00 0.89
N MET A 200 6.51 -5.64 0.08
CA MET A 200 6.91 -6.50 -1.04
C MET A 200 6.50 -5.87 -2.37
N SER A 201 7.06 -4.70 -2.65
CA SER A 201 6.83 -3.93 -3.87
C SER A 201 7.84 -4.28 -4.98
N ASN A 202 7.90 -3.42 -5.99
CA ASN A 202 8.88 -3.50 -7.08
C ASN A 202 10.32 -3.15 -6.67
N HIS A 203 10.60 -2.93 -5.38
CA HIS A 203 11.93 -2.57 -4.93
C HIS A 203 12.94 -3.68 -5.23
N PHE A 204 14.04 -3.35 -5.95
CA PHE A 204 15.03 -4.33 -6.44
C PHE A 204 15.73 -5.15 -5.33
N LYS A 205 15.76 -4.64 -4.08
CA LYS A 205 16.30 -5.36 -2.93
C LYS A 205 15.28 -6.30 -2.27
N GLY A 206 14.09 -6.44 -2.83
CA GLY A 206 13.01 -7.20 -2.22
C GLY A 206 12.36 -6.46 -1.06
N SER A 207 12.05 -7.16 0.04
CA SER A 207 11.30 -6.61 1.17
C SER A 207 11.84 -5.26 1.68
N HIS A 208 10.97 -4.24 1.68
CA HIS A 208 11.21 -2.87 2.16
C HIS A 208 10.07 -2.40 3.06
N GLY A 209 9.26 -1.44 2.69
CA GLY A 209 8.16 -0.92 3.52
C GLY A 209 8.65 -0.03 4.65
N TYR A 210 9.46 0.99 4.33
CA TYR A 210 10.13 1.82 5.31
C TYR A 210 9.43 3.16 5.55
N GLY A 211 9.31 3.55 6.82
CA GLY A 211 8.57 4.76 7.20
C GLY A 211 9.30 6.05 6.85
N ALA A 212 10.44 6.32 7.48
CA ALA A 212 11.09 7.63 7.35
C ALA A 212 12.59 7.61 7.63
N ILE A 213 13.33 8.55 7.02
CA ILE A 213 14.67 8.94 7.50
C ILE A 213 14.60 10.40 7.94
N TRP A 214 14.86 10.64 9.23
CA TRP A 214 14.84 11.97 9.84
C TRP A 214 16.20 12.36 10.37
N GLY A 215 16.51 13.66 10.34
CA GLY A 215 17.74 14.16 10.90
C GLY A 215 18.11 15.58 10.47
N GLY A 216 19.20 16.10 11.00
CA GLY A 216 19.70 17.43 10.65
C GLY A 216 20.25 18.19 11.83
N THR A 217 20.47 19.50 11.62
CA THR A 217 20.88 20.45 12.66
C THR A 217 19.70 21.30 13.06
N ASN A 218 19.42 21.46 14.35
CA ASN A 218 18.24 22.16 14.87
C ASN A 218 16.96 21.68 14.20
N SER A 219 16.73 20.36 14.15
CA SER A 219 15.60 19.78 13.44
C SER A 219 14.59 19.22 14.43
N SER A 220 13.31 19.30 14.10
CA SER A 220 12.21 18.88 14.96
C SER A 220 11.20 18.06 14.15
N TYR A 221 10.77 16.94 14.72
CA TYR A 221 9.80 16.05 14.13
C TYR A 221 8.78 15.72 15.21
N HIS A 222 7.57 16.27 15.07
CA HIS A 222 6.59 16.22 16.16
C HIS A 222 5.14 16.18 15.65
N HIS A 223 4.27 15.60 16.47
CA HIS A 223 2.84 15.44 16.18
C HIS A 223 2.58 14.70 14.86
N ASN A 224 3.49 13.82 14.45
CA ASN A 224 3.31 13.00 13.26
C ASN A 224 2.76 11.63 13.63
N LEU A 225 2.03 11.01 12.71
CA LEU A 225 1.63 9.61 12.76
C LEU A 225 2.53 8.81 11.81
N LEU A 226 3.24 7.81 12.34
CA LEU A 226 3.92 6.78 11.57
C LEU A 226 3.22 5.45 11.81
N ALA A 227 2.58 4.86 10.79
CA ALA A 227 1.76 3.67 10.93
C ALA A 227 2.03 2.62 9.84
N HIS A 228 1.99 1.34 10.20
CA HIS A 228 2.09 0.20 9.28
C HIS A 228 3.36 0.20 8.43
N HIS A 229 4.51 0.38 9.06
CA HIS A 229 5.82 0.29 8.40
C HIS A 229 6.61 -0.91 8.89
N ASP A 230 7.24 -1.66 7.98
CA ASP A 230 8.08 -2.81 8.36
C ASP A 230 9.30 -2.39 9.19
N SER A 231 9.81 -1.18 8.94
CA SER A 231 10.97 -0.62 9.65
C SER A 231 11.04 0.90 9.48
N ARG A 232 11.99 1.55 10.12
CA ARG A 232 12.28 3.00 10.02
C ARG A 232 11.12 3.90 10.46
N SER A 233 10.61 3.65 11.67
CA SER A 233 9.53 4.48 12.25
C SER A 233 10.03 5.40 13.40
N PRO A 234 10.97 6.34 13.13
CA PRO A 234 11.83 6.53 11.96
C PRO A 234 13.22 5.88 12.09
N ARG A 235 13.99 5.84 11.00
CA ARG A 235 15.45 5.79 11.06
C ARG A 235 16.00 7.19 11.29
N LEU A 236 16.93 7.37 12.22
CA LEU A 236 17.68 8.60 12.37
C LEU A 236 18.98 8.59 11.54
N ASP A 237 19.24 9.67 10.82
CA ASP A 237 20.50 9.86 10.09
C ASP A 237 21.67 10.01 11.07
N ARG A 238 22.84 10.24 10.55
CA ARG A 238 24.12 10.30 11.26
C ARG A 238 24.50 11.74 11.63
N GLU A 239 25.29 11.93 12.70
CA GLU A 239 25.84 13.24 13.10
C GLU A 239 24.75 14.30 13.28
N LEU A 240 23.72 14.00 14.01
CA LEU A 240 22.61 14.89 14.32
C LEU A 240 23.06 15.99 15.30
N ARG A 241 22.84 17.24 14.98
CA ARG A 241 23.28 18.36 15.81
C ARG A 241 22.11 19.10 16.44
N GLY A 242 21.47 18.44 17.41
CA GLY A 242 20.24 18.92 18.04
C GLY A 242 19.02 18.52 17.18
N THR A 243 18.55 17.30 17.40
CA THR A 243 17.32 16.76 16.77
C THR A 243 16.34 16.43 17.87
N ASP A 244 15.14 16.94 17.76
CA ASP A 244 14.05 16.74 18.72
C ASP A 244 12.93 15.90 18.08
N ILE A 245 12.73 14.71 18.62
CA ILE A 245 11.71 13.75 18.22
C ILE A 245 10.73 13.63 19.37
N ARG A 246 9.55 14.28 19.26
CA ARG A 246 8.59 14.29 20.36
C ARG A 246 7.14 14.28 19.90
N ASN A 247 6.28 13.81 20.77
CA ASN A 247 4.83 13.86 20.59
C ASN A 247 4.36 13.21 19.28
N ASN A 248 5.14 12.25 18.72
CA ASN A 248 4.70 11.45 17.58
C ASN A 248 3.95 10.21 18.06
N VAL A 249 3.07 9.71 17.21
CA VAL A 249 2.42 8.42 17.36
C VAL A 249 3.10 7.42 16.42
N VAL A 250 3.58 6.31 16.97
CA VAL A 250 4.14 5.19 16.22
C VAL A 250 3.24 3.98 16.42
N TYR A 251 2.67 3.47 15.35
CA TYR A 251 1.72 2.39 15.37
C TYR A 251 2.11 1.26 14.43
N ASP A 252 1.90 0.01 14.86
CA ASP A 252 2.02 -1.22 14.07
C ASP A 252 3.33 -1.30 13.27
N TRP A 253 4.46 -1.18 13.94
CA TRP A 253 5.78 -1.37 13.34
C TRP A 253 6.11 -2.85 13.17
N GLY A 254 6.93 -3.17 12.17
CA GLY A 254 7.17 -4.53 11.74
C GLY A 254 8.14 -5.35 12.61
N ILE A 255 8.77 -6.32 11.97
CA ILE A 255 9.45 -7.45 12.61
C ILE A 255 10.91 -7.17 13.02
N THR A 256 11.52 -6.10 12.51
CA THR A 256 12.95 -5.83 12.68
C THR A 256 13.21 -4.83 13.81
N ASN A 257 12.63 -3.65 13.73
CA ASN A 257 12.72 -2.58 14.74
C ASN A 257 11.61 -1.55 14.52
N SER A 258 11.34 -0.73 15.53
CA SER A 258 10.50 0.46 15.42
C SER A 258 11.33 1.62 14.87
N ALA A 259 12.19 2.19 15.71
CA ALA A 259 13.09 3.27 15.40
C ALA A 259 14.54 2.90 15.71
N TYR A 260 15.48 3.45 14.94
CA TYR A 260 16.90 3.18 15.14
C TYR A 260 17.79 4.25 14.49
N GLY A 261 19.11 4.14 14.69
CA GLY A 261 20.10 4.96 13.99
C GLY A 261 20.89 5.90 14.88
N ALA A 262 21.04 7.16 14.43
CA ALA A 262 21.82 8.24 15.06
C ALA A 262 23.29 7.89 15.24
N GLU A 263 23.91 7.17 14.30
CA GLU A 263 25.30 6.81 14.34
C GLU A 263 26.20 8.05 14.36
N PRO A 264 27.32 8.02 15.10
CA PRO A 264 28.36 9.04 14.93
C PRO A 264 28.99 8.91 13.54
N TYR A 265 29.31 10.03 12.93
CA TYR A 265 29.86 10.06 11.56
C TYR A 265 31.28 10.63 11.51
N SER A 266 32.09 10.13 10.59
CA SER A 266 33.46 10.61 10.36
C SER A 266 33.72 10.77 8.86
N TYR A 267 34.20 11.92 8.48
CA TYR A 267 34.65 12.20 7.10
C TYR A 267 36.02 11.58 6.76
N ASN A 268 36.83 11.26 7.77
CA ASN A 268 38.22 10.80 7.58
C ASN A 268 38.54 9.49 8.29
N SER A 269 37.53 8.83 8.86
CA SER A 269 37.64 7.60 9.65
C SER A 269 38.47 7.70 10.95
N GLU A 270 38.91 8.90 11.32
CA GLU A 270 39.75 9.13 12.53
C GLU A 270 38.94 9.75 13.68
N THR A 271 38.08 10.72 13.37
CA THR A 271 37.27 11.41 14.37
C THR A 271 35.80 11.30 14.04
N TYR A 272 35.02 10.65 14.93
CA TYR A 272 33.60 10.48 14.78
C TYR A 272 32.83 11.53 15.57
N ASN A 273 32.05 12.35 14.88
CA ASN A 273 31.16 13.32 15.50
C ASN A 273 29.89 12.64 15.99
N PRO A 274 29.50 12.81 17.27
CA PRO A 274 28.33 12.20 17.83
C PRO A 274 27.05 12.87 17.37
N SER A 275 25.96 12.10 17.31
CA SER A 275 24.62 12.64 17.26
C SER A 275 24.14 13.14 18.62
N ASN A 276 23.20 14.09 18.64
CA ASN A 276 22.56 14.65 19.83
C ASN A 276 21.04 14.64 19.62
N VAL A 277 20.31 13.81 20.35
CA VAL A 277 18.91 13.49 20.11
C VAL A 277 18.10 13.59 21.40
N ASN A 278 16.99 14.35 21.37
CA ASN A 278 15.88 14.24 22.30
C ASN A 278 14.83 13.29 21.75
N TRP A 279 14.36 12.36 22.57
CA TRP A 279 13.33 11.38 22.25
C TRP A 279 12.28 11.41 23.36
N VAL A 280 11.26 12.27 23.22
CA VAL A 280 10.45 12.71 24.36
C VAL A 280 8.96 12.63 24.04
N ASN A 281 8.20 12.09 24.97
CA ASN A 281 6.73 12.11 24.95
C ASN A 281 6.12 11.55 23.66
N ASN A 282 6.74 10.56 23.01
CA ASN A 282 6.16 9.86 21.88
C ASN A 282 5.22 8.74 22.37
N TYR A 283 4.15 8.46 21.65
CA TYR A 283 3.20 7.41 21.95
C TYR A 283 3.46 6.20 21.04
N TYR A 284 3.70 5.05 21.63
CA TYR A 284 3.93 3.78 20.94
C TYR A 284 2.77 2.83 21.17
N LYS A 285 2.12 2.39 20.09
CA LYS A 285 1.07 1.39 20.13
C LYS A 285 1.38 0.27 19.16
N HIS A 286 1.63 -0.95 19.68
CA HIS A 286 1.79 -2.11 18.81
C HIS A 286 0.48 -2.46 18.11
N GLY A 287 0.57 -3.02 16.93
CA GLY A 287 -0.56 -3.47 16.13
C GLY A 287 -0.39 -4.91 15.68
N PRO A 288 -1.26 -5.37 14.77
CA PRO A 288 -1.29 -6.77 14.32
C PRO A 288 0.03 -7.25 13.69
N SER A 289 0.74 -6.39 12.95
CA SER A 289 2.02 -6.76 12.31
C SER A 289 3.23 -6.66 13.24
N THR A 290 3.09 -6.07 14.42
CA THR A 290 4.20 -5.88 15.34
C THR A 290 4.61 -7.20 16.00
N ALA A 291 5.85 -7.63 15.81
CA ALA A 291 6.34 -8.83 16.47
C ALA A 291 6.36 -8.67 17.99
N SER A 292 5.82 -9.64 18.75
CA SER A 292 5.69 -9.57 20.21
C SER A 292 7.00 -9.29 20.96
N LYS A 293 8.15 -9.73 20.42
CA LYS A 293 9.49 -9.42 20.93
C LYS A 293 9.84 -7.93 20.87
N LEU A 294 9.08 -7.13 20.10
CA LEU A 294 9.31 -5.70 19.88
C LEU A 294 8.29 -4.79 20.58
N PHE A 295 7.27 -5.31 21.25
CA PHE A 295 6.20 -4.52 21.90
C PHE A 295 6.72 -3.44 22.86
N GLY A 296 7.86 -3.66 23.49
CA GLY A 296 8.49 -2.68 24.38
C GLY A 296 9.68 -1.95 23.78
N ARG A 297 9.96 -2.05 22.47
CA ARG A 297 11.13 -1.42 21.87
C ARG A 297 10.84 -0.01 21.41
N LEU A 298 11.42 0.98 22.10
CA LEU A 298 11.34 2.39 21.71
C LEU A 298 12.34 2.73 20.62
N PHE A 299 13.60 2.31 20.79
CA PHE A 299 14.68 2.72 19.91
C PHE A 299 15.84 1.72 19.93
N GLU A 300 16.52 1.56 18.80
CA GLU A 300 17.78 0.80 18.73
C GLU A 300 18.96 1.71 18.42
N VAL A 301 19.93 1.79 19.33
CA VAL A 301 21.15 2.56 19.13
C VAL A 301 22.07 1.83 18.15
N SER A 302 22.25 2.43 16.97
CA SER A 302 23.16 1.93 15.95
C SER A 302 24.53 2.55 16.13
N ASN A 303 25.53 1.77 16.49
CA ASN A 303 26.92 2.22 16.61
C ASN A 303 27.90 1.03 16.65
N ASN A 304 29.17 1.33 16.47
CA ASN A 304 30.27 0.40 16.68
C ASN A 304 31.01 0.77 18.00
N GLU A 305 31.34 -0.20 18.84
CA GLU A 305 31.98 0.00 20.14
C GLU A 305 33.29 0.80 20.08
N ASN A 306 33.97 0.80 18.92
CA ASN A 306 35.22 1.54 18.70
C ASN A 306 35.04 2.99 18.24
N ARG A 307 33.79 3.49 18.14
CA ARG A 307 33.46 4.86 17.73
C ARG A 307 33.05 5.71 18.92
N SER A 308 33.11 7.05 18.76
CA SER A 308 32.47 7.98 19.70
C SER A 308 31.01 7.61 19.91
N LYS A 309 30.51 7.83 21.11
CA LYS A 309 29.11 7.54 21.43
C LYS A 309 28.23 8.75 21.19
N SER A 310 27.11 8.56 20.54
CA SER A 310 26.05 9.58 20.39
C SER A 310 25.30 9.79 21.71
N ASN A 311 24.76 10.99 21.89
CA ASN A 311 24.05 11.42 23.09
C ASN A 311 22.54 11.36 22.89
N PHE A 312 21.85 10.72 23.83
CA PHE A 312 20.39 10.54 23.78
C PHE A 312 19.74 10.95 25.09
N TYR A 313 18.63 11.64 25.02
CA TYR A 313 17.74 11.88 26.13
C TYR A 313 16.39 11.22 25.86
N PHE A 314 15.97 10.28 26.69
CA PHE A 314 14.69 9.58 26.62
C PHE A 314 13.87 9.91 27.87
N ALA A 315 12.67 10.45 27.68
CA ALA A 315 11.75 10.74 28.76
C ALA A 315 10.29 10.85 28.29
N GLY A 316 9.37 10.42 29.14
CA GLY A 316 7.94 10.61 28.95
C GLY A 316 7.31 9.84 27.79
N ASN A 317 8.05 8.93 27.13
CA ASN A 317 7.47 8.12 26.07
C ASN A 317 6.53 7.09 26.67
N TYR A 318 5.33 7.02 26.14
CA TYR A 318 4.30 6.06 26.56
C TYR A 318 4.31 4.83 25.63
N VAL A 319 4.23 3.65 26.20
CA VAL A 319 4.14 2.39 25.46
C VAL A 319 2.86 1.68 25.86
N PHE A 320 1.94 1.55 24.93
CA PHE A 320 0.65 0.91 25.12
C PHE A 320 0.84 -0.53 25.66
N GLU A 321 0.09 -0.87 26.72
CA GLU A 321 0.14 -2.15 27.41
C GLU A 321 1.53 -2.55 27.95
N ASN A 322 2.47 -1.59 28.12
CA ASN A 322 3.80 -1.84 28.68
C ASN A 322 4.22 -0.80 29.72
N ASP A 323 3.64 -0.89 30.90
CA ASP A 323 3.94 -0.01 32.06
C ASP A 323 5.43 -0.03 32.44
N ALA A 324 6.13 -1.13 32.21
CA ALA A 324 7.54 -1.23 32.57
C ALA A 324 8.40 -0.26 31.75
N VAL A 325 8.17 -0.19 30.43
CA VAL A 325 8.89 0.73 29.54
C VAL A 325 8.36 2.15 29.67
N THR A 326 7.07 2.34 29.87
CA THR A 326 6.46 3.66 30.13
C THR A 326 7.07 4.31 31.36
N ASN A 327 7.24 3.57 32.46
CA ASN A 327 7.83 4.08 33.71
C ASN A 327 9.36 4.19 33.69
N ASP A 328 10.04 3.42 32.85
CA ASP A 328 11.49 3.45 32.64
C ASP A 328 11.82 3.33 31.15
N ASN A 329 11.81 4.45 30.43
CA ASN A 329 12.03 4.47 28.98
C ASN A 329 13.37 3.84 28.58
N LEU A 330 14.39 3.85 29.44
CA LEU A 330 15.69 3.25 29.10
C LEU A 330 15.61 1.72 28.98
N SER A 331 14.64 1.09 29.60
CA SER A 331 14.39 -0.35 29.44
C SER A 331 13.91 -0.72 28.04
N GLY A 332 13.33 0.23 27.29
CA GLY A 332 12.94 0.08 25.88
C GLY A 332 14.03 0.42 24.87
N VAL A 333 15.21 0.83 25.31
CA VAL A 333 16.33 1.20 24.43
C VAL A 333 17.26 0.00 24.21
N TYR A 334 17.21 -0.57 23.02
CA TYR A 334 18.09 -1.68 22.65
C TYR A 334 19.49 -1.18 22.29
N ASN A 335 20.53 -1.95 22.63
CA ASN A 335 21.93 -1.54 22.45
C ASN A 335 22.28 -0.19 23.10
N GLY A 336 21.56 0.24 24.14
CA GLY A 336 21.76 1.53 24.80
C GLY A 336 23.19 1.76 25.31
N TYR A 337 23.94 0.68 25.59
CA TYR A 337 25.35 0.76 26.00
C TYR A 337 26.27 1.32 24.90
N LEU A 338 25.84 1.33 23.64
CA LEU A 338 26.55 1.93 22.51
C LEU A 338 26.36 3.46 22.40
N GLY A 339 25.46 4.04 23.19
CA GLY A 339 25.20 5.48 23.32
C GLY A 339 25.55 6.01 24.69
N VAL A 340 25.35 7.32 24.89
CA VAL A 340 25.37 8.03 26.16
C VAL A 340 23.94 8.44 26.49
N MET A 341 23.37 7.87 27.57
CA MET A 341 22.04 8.24 28.03
C MET A 341 22.17 9.45 28.96
N LEU A 342 21.58 10.57 28.56
CA LEU A 342 21.62 11.82 29.29
C LEU A 342 20.54 11.86 30.37
N SER A 343 20.81 12.58 31.48
CA SER A 343 19.82 12.82 32.55
C SER A 343 19.00 14.10 32.33
N GLU A 344 19.40 14.94 31.38
CA GLU A 344 18.76 16.21 31.05
C GLU A 344 18.62 16.33 29.53
N PRO A 345 17.57 16.99 29.03
CA PRO A 345 17.39 17.18 27.59
C PRO A 345 18.49 18.05 26.97
N ILE A 346 18.71 17.81 25.69
CA ILE A 346 19.55 18.67 24.86
C ILE A 346 18.79 19.98 24.64
N ASP A 347 19.44 21.09 24.94
CA ASP A 347 18.86 22.42 24.79
C ASP A 347 18.70 22.78 23.30
N MET A 348 17.46 22.90 22.87
CA MET A 348 17.09 23.33 21.51
C MET A 348 17.00 24.85 21.36
N GLY A 349 17.20 25.60 22.46
CA GLY A 349 17.18 27.06 22.47
C GLY A 349 15.86 27.61 21.92
N LYS A 350 15.97 28.53 20.94
CA LYS A 350 14.79 29.14 20.31
C LYS A 350 13.91 28.16 19.51
N TYR A 351 14.41 26.97 19.21
CA TYR A 351 13.69 25.91 18.48
C TYR A 351 13.01 24.89 19.40
N ALA A 352 13.08 25.12 20.72
CA ALA A 352 12.41 24.27 21.69
C ALA A 352 10.89 24.24 21.44
N LEU A 353 10.34 23.04 21.58
CA LEU A 353 8.92 22.77 21.43
C LEU A 353 8.20 22.90 22.79
N PRO A 354 6.91 23.23 22.82
CA PRO A 354 6.09 23.16 24.04
C PRO A 354 6.12 21.76 24.66
N GLU A 355 5.91 21.69 25.97
CA GLU A 355 5.76 20.43 26.67
C GLU A 355 4.32 19.96 26.59
N GLN A 356 4.15 18.68 26.20
CA GLN A 356 2.87 17.99 26.15
C GLN A 356 3.07 16.53 26.52
N SER A 357 2.12 15.89 27.19
CA SER A 357 2.20 14.46 27.48
C SER A 357 2.07 13.60 26.20
N ALA A 358 2.55 12.36 26.24
CA ALA A 358 2.41 11.43 25.12
C ALA A 358 0.92 11.09 24.86
N GLU A 359 0.12 11.01 25.93
CA GLU A 359 -1.30 10.68 25.86
C GLU A 359 -2.11 11.85 25.27
N ASP A 360 -1.82 13.11 25.65
CA ASP A 360 -2.47 14.25 25.04
C ASP A 360 -2.07 14.39 23.57
N ALA A 361 -0.80 14.12 23.24
CA ALA A 361 -0.30 14.13 21.86
C ALA A 361 -0.97 13.03 21.00
N TYR A 362 -1.25 11.87 21.58
CA TYR A 362 -1.97 10.80 20.88
C TYR A 362 -3.34 11.27 20.38
N GLU A 363 -4.13 11.89 21.25
CA GLU A 363 -5.45 12.41 20.88
C GLU A 363 -5.33 13.55 19.84
N GLU A 364 -4.35 14.44 20.00
CA GLU A 364 -4.12 15.54 19.07
C GLU A 364 -3.66 15.05 17.68
N VAL A 365 -2.74 14.11 17.61
CA VAL A 365 -2.24 13.53 16.36
C VAL A 365 -3.37 12.83 15.60
N LEU A 366 -4.17 12.01 16.27
CA LEU A 366 -5.29 11.31 15.62
C LEU A 366 -6.36 12.27 15.12
N SER A 367 -6.53 13.41 15.79
CA SER A 367 -7.47 14.45 15.38
C SER A 367 -6.93 15.26 14.20
N ASN A 368 -5.67 15.70 14.24
CA ASN A 368 -5.18 16.78 13.39
C ASN A 368 -4.16 16.37 12.33
N ALA A 369 -3.43 15.27 12.49
CA ALA A 369 -2.38 14.90 11.55
C ALA A 369 -2.94 14.55 10.16
N GLY A 370 -2.11 14.81 9.13
CA GLY A 370 -2.44 14.58 7.74
C GLY A 370 -3.05 15.78 7.02
N ALA A 371 -3.36 15.61 5.74
CA ALA A 371 -3.99 16.65 4.92
C ALA A 371 -5.49 16.76 5.26
N THR A 372 -5.77 17.36 6.40
CA THR A 372 -7.12 17.53 6.93
C THR A 372 -7.93 18.64 6.26
N LEU A 373 -7.28 19.51 5.50
CA LEU A 373 -7.94 20.56 4.72
C LEU A 373 -7.68 20.36 3.21
N PRO A 374 -8.71 20.67 2.39
CA PRO A 374 -10.07 21.10 2.74
C PRO A 374 -10.90 20.02 3.45
N ARG A 375 -10.51 18.76 3.35
CA ARG A 375 -11.16 17.62 4.01
C ARG A 375 -10.15 16.48 4.20
N ARG A 376 -10.25 15.73 5.30
CA ARG A 376 -9.52 14.46 5.47
C ARG A 376 -10.11 13.42 4.50
N ASP A 377 -9.26 12.74 3.72
CA ASP A 377 -9.72 11.68 2.81
C ASP A 377 -10.01 10.36 3.56
N SER A 378 -10.68 9.44 2.87
CA SER A 378 -11.05 8.13 3.45
C SER A 378 -9.83 7.25 3.75
N ILE A 379 -8.71 7.44 3.08
CA ILE A 379 -7.47 6.69 3.33
C ILE A 379 -6.89 7.11 4.68
N ASP A 380 -6.70 8.41 4.91
CA ASP A 380 -6.21 8.92 6.19
C ASP A 380 -7.20 8.63 7.34
N ALA A 381 -8.52 8.72 7.06
CA ALA A 381 -9.56 8.39 8.03
C ALA A 381 -9.48 6.91 8.46
N ARG A 382 -9.28 5.98 7.51
CA ARG A 382 -9.08 4.56 7.80
C ARG A 382 -7.82 4.34 8.63
N ILE A 383 -6.69 4.93 8.23
CA ILE A 383 -5.42 4.80 8.98
C ILE A 383 -5.59 5.28 10.43
N VAL A 384 -6.26 6.41 10.64
CA VAL A 384 -6.56 6.90 12.00
C VAL A 384 -7.49 5.94 12.75
N ALA A 385 -8.48 5.36 12.08
CA ALA A 385 -9.36 4.36 12.68
C ALA A 385 -8.60 3.08 13.05
N ASP A 386 -7.66 2.63 12.22
CA ASP A 386 -6.79 1.49 12.52
C ASP A 386 -5.99 1.71 13.80
N VAL A 387 -5.39 2.89 13.94
CA VAL A 387 -4.65 3.25 15.16
C VAL A 387 -5.57 3.24 16.38
N LYS A 388 -6.78 3.81 16.28
CA LYS A 388 -7.75 3.82 17.39
C LYS A 388 -8.16 2.41 17.80
N ASN A 389 -8.51 1.59 16.84
CA ASN A 389 -9.11 0.28 17.04
C ASN A 389 -8.06 -0.84 17.26
N GLY A 390 -6.79 -0.61 16.95
CA GLY A 390 -5.75 -1.63 17.00
C GLY A 390 -5.82 -2.59 15.81
N THR A 391 -6.25 -2.11 14.65
CA THR A 391 -6.46 -2.87 13.41
C THR A 391 -5.49 -2.45 12.30
N GLY A 392 -5.72 -2.92 11.08
CA GLY A 392 -4.83 -2.67 9.94
C GLY A 392 -3.58 -3.55 9.96
N ARG A 393 -2.70 -3.34 8.99
CA ARG A 393 -1.47 -4.13 8.87
C ARG A 393 -0.44 -3.46 7.96
N ILE A 394 0.79 -3.98 7.97
CA ILE A 394 1.81 -3.71 6.95
C ILE A 394 1.37 -4.38 5.65
N VAL A 395 1.44 -3.66 4.53
CA VAL A 395 0.91 -4.08 3.23
C VAL A 395 2.01 -4.27 2.19
N ASN A 396 1.76 -5.11 1.20
CA ASN A 396 2.67 -5.35 0.07
C ASN A 396 2.30 -4.49 -1.15
N ASN A 397 1.01 -4.20 -1.31
CA ASN A 397 0.50 -3.33 -2.36
C ASN A 397 -0.67 -2.47 -1.84
N ALA A 398 -0.97 -1.38 -2.54
CA ALA A 398 -2.01 -0.44 -2.11
C ALA A 398 -3.42 -1.07 -2.09
N ASN A 399 -3.70 -2.04 -2.99
CA ASN A 399 -5.02 -2.66 -3.08
C ASN A 399 -5.40 -3.44 -1.82
N GLU A 400 -4.40 -3.92 -1.05
CA GLU A 400 -4.66 -4.58 0.24
C GLU A 400 -5.40 -3.70 1.26
N THR A 401 -5.51 -2.41 1.00
CA THR A 401 -6.20 -1.45 1.87
C THR A 401 -7.16 -0.53 1.08
N GLY A 402 -7.73 -1.04 0.00
CA GLY A 402 -8.72 -0.34 -0.82
C GLY A 402 -8.16 0.53 -1.94
N GLY A 403 -6.83 0.48 -2.15
CA GLY A 403 -6.17 1.12 -3.28
C GLY A 403 -6.24 2.65 -3.31
N LEU A 404 -5.74 3.21 -4.39
CA LEU A 404 -5.82 4.65 -4.65
C LEU A 404 -7.21 5.01 -5.15
N ILE A 405 -7.87 5.89 -4.41
CA ILE A 405 -9.14 6.45 -4.82
C ILE A 405 -8.84 7.77 -5.52
N GLU A 406 -9.20 7.87 -6.78
CA GLU A 406 -9.10 9.12 -7.50
C GLU A 406 -10.00 10.17 -6.86
N THR A 407 -9.43 11.34 -6.61
CA THR A 407 -10.18 12.49 -6.12
C THR A 407 -10.90 13.14 -7.30
N GLU A 408 -12.20 13.39 -7.17
CA GLU A 408 -13.00 14.06 -8.21
C GLU A 408 -12.38 15.41 -8.59
N GLU A 409 -12.24 15.69 -9.89
CA GLU A 409 -11.73 16.97 -10.38
C GLU A 409 -12.74 18.09 -10.06
N THR A 410 -12.28 19.05 -9.31
CA THR A 410 -13.06 20.23 -8.93
C THR A 410 -12.30 21.50 -9.29
N SER A 411 -12.98 22.59 -9.54
CA SER A 411 -12.34 23.87 -9.86
C SER A 411 -13.00 25.04 -9.16
N ARG A 412 -12.16 25.95 -8.64
CA ARG A 412 -12.56 27.21 -8.01
C ARG A 412 -11.37 28.17 -8.07
N VAL A 413 -11.54 29.35 -8.58
CA VAL A 413 -10.49 30.38 -8.48
C VAL A 413 -10.32 30.77 -7.02
N PHE A 414 -9.10 30.57 -6.50
CA PHE A 414 -8.78 31.00 -5.13
C PHE A 414 -8.37 32.46 -5.11
N GLU A 415 -9.14 33.30 -4.45
CA GLU A 415 -8.90 34.73 -4.36
C GLU A 415 -9.26 35.27 -2.95
N ILE A 416 -8.62 36.36 -2.56
CA ILE A 416 -8.95 37.06 -1.32
C ILE A 416 -10.33 37.72 -1.44
N PRO A 417 -11.35 37.35 -0.62
CA PRO A 417 -12.69 37.95 -0.71
C PRO A 417 -12.68 39.45 -0.38
N GLU A 418 -13.52 40.22 -1.08
CA GLU A 418 -13.65 41.66 -0.85
C GLU A 418 -14.06 42.03 0.59
N ASP A 419 -14.89 41.23 1.22
CA ASP A 419 -15.30 41.45 2.61
C ASP A 419 -14.10 41.31 3.55
N TRP A 420 -13.21 40.30 3.33
CA TRP A 420 -12.00 40.13 4.11
C TRP A 420 -10.99 41.28 3.85
N LYS A 421 -10.80 41.69 2.58
CA LYS A 421 -9.94 42.85 2.23
C LYS A 421 -10.40 44.11 2.96
N ASN A 422 -11.70 44.38 2.98
CA ASN A 422 -12.27 45.51 3.67
C ASN A 422 -12.12 45.42 5.20
N ALA A 423 -12.37 44.27 5.79
CA ALA A 423 -12.23 44.03 7.23
C ALA A 423 -10.79 44.22 7.72
N ASN A 424 -9.80 43.84 6.88
CA ASN A 424 -8.38 43.93 7.19
C ASN A 424 -7.70 45.22 6.66
N ASN A 425 -8.45 46.17 6.08
CA ASN A 425 -7.93 47.40 5.50
C ASN A 425 -6.86 47.25 4.42
N MET A 426 -6.95 46.18 3.60
CA MET A 426 -6.00 45.89 2.51
C MET A 426 -5.99 47.04 1.48
N GLY A 427 -7.13 47.66 1.21
CA GLY A 427 -7.24 48.77 0.29
C GLY A 427 -6.89 48.40 -1.14
N SER A 428 -5.90 49.13 -1.72
CA SER A 428 -5.39 48.87 -3.09
C SER A 428 -4.08 48.12 -3.09
N ALA A 429 -3.64 47.53 -1.99
CA ALA A 429 -2.43 46.72 -1.94
C ALA A 429 -2.55 45.46 -2.81
N SER A 430 -1.42 45.04 -3.38
CA SER A 430 -1.35 43.76 -4.08
C SER A 430 -1.39 42.59 -3.05
N GLU A 431 -1.88 41.47 -3.43
CA GLU A 431 -1.85 40.22 -2.63
C GLU A 431 -0.44 39.77 -2.23
N THR A 432 0.58 40.17 -3.00
CA THR A 432 2.01 39.93 -2.72
C THR A 432 2.67 41.02 -1.88
N ASP A 433 2.01 42.17 -1.66
CA ASP A 433 2.54 43.21 -0.77
C ASP A 433 2.58 42.72 0.67
N ILE A 434 3.65 43.10 1.38
CA ILE A 434 3.80 42.75 2.80
C ILE A 434 2.88 43.62 3.67
N VAL A 435 2.19 42.97 4.61
CA VAL A 435 1.39 43.67 5.62
C VAL A 435 2.34 44.45 6.56
N GLU A 436 2.20 45.78 6.59
CA GLU A 436 3.16 46.64 7.28
C GLU A 436 3.00 46.68 8.81
N SER A 437 1.81 46.35 9.33
CA SER A 437 1.51 46.54 10.76
C SER A 437 0.33 45.68 11.23
N GLY A 438 0.24 45.47 12.55
CA GLY A 438 -0.79 44.65 13.18
C GLY A 438 -0.36 43.19 13.38
N GLU A 439 -1.26 42.33 13.75
CA GLU A 439 -1.00 40.91 14.06
C GLU A 439 -0.48 40.12 12.84
N LYS A 440 -0.83 40.57 11.63
CA LYS A 440 -0.43 39.98 10.36
C LYS A 440 0.84 40.58 9.75
N ALA A 441 1.49 41.53 10.45
CA ALA A 441 2.67 42.21 9.94
C ALA A 441 3.78 41.23 9.55
N GLY A 442 4.36 41.44 8.36
CA GLY A 442 5.44 40.60 7.83
C GLY A 442 4.99 39.50 6.88
N TYR A 443 3.73 39.05 6.92
CA TYR A 443 3.18 38.16 5.89
C TYR A 443 2.80 38.95 4.64
N THR A 444 2.71 38.31 3.48
CA THR A 444 2.02 38.86 2.33
C THR A 444 0.50 38.87 2.59
N TRP A 445 -0.26 39.66 1.86
CA TRP A 445 -1.72 39.72 2.06
C TRP A 445 -2.38 38.37 1.76
N ILE A 446 -1.89 37.64 0.76
CA ILE A 446 -2.40 36.29 0.46
C ILE A 446 -2.08 35.28 1.57
N GLU A 447 -0.85 35.29 2.12
CA GLU A 447 -0.50 34.42 3.26
C GLU A 447 -1.35 34.77 4.49
N ALA A 448 -1.52 36.07 4.77
CA ALA A 448 -2.37 36.53 5.89
C ALA A 448 -3.81 36.04 5.74
N TYR A 449 -4.36 36.09 4.53
CA TYR A 449 -5.70 35.59 4.26
C TYR A 449 -5.78 34.08 4.42
N VAL A 450 -4.85 33.34 3.82
CA VAL A 450 -4.82 31.87 3.94
C VAL A 450 -4.66 31.41 5.38
N ASN A 451 -3.86 32.13 6.18
CA ASN A 451 -3.70 31.81 7.59
C ASN A 451 -5.02 32.00 8.36
N ASP A 452 -5.69 33.14 8.21
CA ASP A 452 -7.01 33.38 8.83
C ASP A 452 -8.06 32.36 8.36
N TRP A 453 -8.02 32.07 7.06
CA TRP A 453 -8.95 31.08 6.46
C TRP A 453 -8.71 29.70 7.04
N THR A 454 -7.45 29.27 7.13
CA THR A 454 -7.09 27.97 7.73
C THR A 454 -7.52 27.86 9.18
N GLU A 455 -7.30 28.92 10.00
CA GLU A 455 -7.74 28.95 11.40
C GLU A 455 -9.26 29.00 11.56
N SER A 456 -9.99 29.50 10.56
CA SER A 456 -11.44 29.59 10.58
C SER A 456 -12.14 28.29 10.17
N GLN A 457 -11.42 27.34 9.61
CA GLN A 457 -11.99 26.03 9.35
C GLN A 457 -12.21 25.33 10.69
N ASP A 458 -13.38 24.74 10.87
CA ASP A 458 -13.60 23.90 12.03
C ASP A 458 -12.53 22.80 12.06
N ALA A 459 -12.08 22.44 13.26
CA ALA A 459 -11.21 21.28 13.41
C ALA A 459 -11.82 20.12 12.64
N PRO A 460 -11.03 19.42 11.79
CA PRO A 460 -11.57 18.34 11.00
C PRO A 460 -12.29 17.40 11.96
N SER A 461 -13.59 17.26 11.76
CA SER A 461 -14.30 16.17 12.38
C SER A 461 -13.60 14.93 11.80
N ASN A 462 -12.97 14.12 12.64
CA ASN A 462 -12.77 12.73 12.25
C ASN A 462 -14.14 12.26 11.78
N PRO A 463 -14.25 11.63 10.60
CA PRO A 463 -15.55 11.12 10.20
C PRO A 463 -16.05 10.29 11.38
N ASP A 464 -17.13 10.77 11.97
CA ASP A 464 -17.73 10.12 13.13
C ASP A 464 -18.46 8.84 12.67
N ILE A 465 -17.73 8.04 11.87
CA ILE A 465 -18.19 6.79 11.31
C ILE A 465 -17.23 5.70 11.78
N VAL A 466 -17.76 4.67 12.38
CA VAL A 466 -17.05 3.43 12.66
C VAL A 466 -17.61 2.37 11.73
N VAL A 467 -16.78 1.84 10.84
CA VAL A 467 -17.15 0.66 10.05
C VAL A 467 -16.55 -0.56 10.74
N THR A 468 -17.42 -1.50 11.11
CA THR A 468 -16.98 -2.75 11.74
C THR A 468 -16.16 -3.58 10.75
N SER A 469 -15.24 -4.39 11.25
CA SER A 469 -14.59 -5.41 10.43
C SER A 469 -15.64 -6.24 9.71
N PRO A 470 -15.54 -6.41 8.38
CA PRO A 470 -16.49 -7.24 7.66
C PRO A 470 -16.47 -8.66 8.21
N ALA A 471 -17.62 -9.24 8.38
CA ALA A 471 -17.74 -10.67 8.55
C ALA A 471 -17.97 -11.30 7.17
N ILE A 472 -17.13 -12.24 6.79
CA ILE A 472 -17.28 -13.04 5.58
C ILE A 472 -17.68 -14.46 5.98
N ALA A 473 -18.68 -14.99 5.29
CA ALA A 473 -19.08 -16.38 5.44
C ALA A 473 -19.30 -16.98 4.06
N SER A 474 -18.79 -18.17 3.84
CA SER A 474 -19.23 -18.95 2.68
C SER A 474 -20.63 -19.50 2.94
N LEU A 475 -21.40 -19.71 1.89
CA LEU A 475 -22.75 -20.30 2.01
C LEU A 475 -22.75 -21.77 2.47
N ASP A 476 -21.60 -22.43 2.46
CA ASP A 476 -21.45 -23.76 3.01
C ASP A 476 -21.19 -23.69 4.52
N ASP A 477 -22.13 -24.16 5.34
CA ASP A 477 -22.05 -24.12 6.82
C ASP A 477 -20.83 -24.86 7.42
N GLU A 478 -20.04 -25.56 6.62
CA GLU A 478 -18.80 -26.22 7.04
C GLU A 478 -17.56 -25.31 6.96
N ILE A 479 -17.65 -24.16 6.25
CA ILE A 479 -16.59 -23.13 6.18
C ILE A 479 -17.10 -21.89 6.89
N ASN A 480 -17.48 -22.02 8.14
CA ASN A 480 -17.84 -20.87 8.98
C ASN A 480 -16.64 -19.96 9.11
N GLY A 481 -16.82 -18.72 8.66
CA GLY A 481 -15.83 -17.67 8.65
C GLY A 481 -14.90 -17.76 9.85
N TYR A 482 -13.64 -18.02 9.59
CA TYR A 482 -12.63 -17.99 10.61
C TYR A 482 -12.44 -16.53 11.01
N ALA A 483 -13.08 -16.11 12.09
CA ALA A 483 -12.61 -14.96 12.83
C ALA A 483 -11.24 -15.34 13.41
N VAL A 484 -10.18 -15.13 12.65
CA VAL A 484 -8.83 -15.12 13.20
C VAL A 484 -8.68 -13.78 13.91
N ASP A 485 -8.08 -13.78 15.08
CA ASP A 485 -7.99 -12.65 15.99
C ASP A 485 -7.45 -11.34 15.38
N ASN A 486 -7.06 -11.30 14.10
CA ASN A 486 -6.43 -10.14 13.46
C ASN A 486 -6.74 -9.93 11.97
N GLY A 487 -7.71 -10.57 11.37
CA GLY A 487 -8.06 -10.34 9.97
C GLY A 487 -9.16 -11.24 9.49
N ASN A 488 -10.10 -10.67 8.75
CA ASN A 488 -11.12 -11.44 8.08
C ASN A 488 -10.51 -12.01 6.80
N TRP A 489 -10.48 -13.32 6.68
CA TRP A 489 -10.11 -14.00 5.45
C TRP A 489 -11.01 -15.21 5.21
N ALA A 490 -11.13 -15.59 3.95
CA ALA A 490 -11.86 -16.79 3.55
C ALA A 490 -11.14 -17.49 2.39
N VAL A 491 -11.37 -18.77 2.25
CA VAL A 491 -10.98 -19.57 1.08
C VAL A 491 -12.25 -20.19 0.53
N ILE A 492 -12.56 -19.90 -0.72
CA ILE A 492 -13.75 -20.40 -1.43
C ILE A 492 -13.35 -20.88 -2.83
N SER A 493 -14.28 -21.45 -3.57
CA SER A 493 -14.12 -21.74 -5.00
C SER A 493 -14.90 -20.73 -5.84
N ASP A 494 -14.48 -20.47 -7.06
CA ASP A 494 -15.10 -19.50 -7.99
C ASP A 494 -16.57 -19.80 -8.33
N ASN A 495 -17.05 -21.00 -8.04
CA ASN A 495 -18.45 -21.41 -8.19
C ASN A 495 -19.29 -21.28 -6.90
N GLU A 496 -18.73 -20.73 -5.83
CA GLU A 496 -19.38 -20.49 -4.55
C GLU A 496 -19.75 -19.02 -4.40
N GLU A 497 -20.86 -18.73 -3.71
CA GLU A 497 -21.20 -17.36 -3.33
C GLU A 497 -20.65 -17.07 -1.94
N LEU A 498 -19.99 -15.89 -1.80
CA LEU A 498 -19.51 -15.39 -0.52
C LEU A 498 -20.58 -14.51 0.12
N ASN A 499 -20.99 -14.81 1.35
CA ASN A 499 -21.78 -13.86 2.12
C ASN A 499 -20.86 -12.82 2.76
N TYR A 500 -21.04 -11.56 2.38
CA TYR A 500 -20.28 -10.43 2.90
C TYR A 500 -21.19 -9.54 3.75
N SER A 501 -20.79 -9.26 4.98
CA SER A 501 -21.52 -8.36 5.87
C SER A 501 -20.59 -7.32 6.52
N ALA A 502 -21.07 -6.07 6.61
CA ALA A 502 -20.41 -5.00 7.31
C ALA A 502 -21.45 -4.02 7.86
N VAL A 503 -21.15 -3.36 8.99
CA VAL A 503 -22.05 -2.40 9.63
C VAL A 503 -21.31 -1.08 9.84
N ALA A 504 -21.93 0.01 9.40
CA ALA A 504 -21.47 1.36 9.65
C ALA A 504 -22.29 2.01 10.77
N LEU A 505 -21.62 2.49 11.78
CA LEU A 505 -22.23 3.15 12.95
C LEU A 505 -21.92 4.64 12.88
N PRO A 506 -22.94 5.51 12.75
CA PRO A 506 -22.74 6.94 12.85
C PRO A 506 -22.47 7.32 14.31
N VAL A 507 -21.63 8.33 14.52
CA VAL A 507 -21.33 8.89 15.84
C VAL A 507 -21.91 10.31 15.92
N ASP A 508 -22.34 10.73 17.14
CA ASP A 508 -22.75 12.08 17.52
C ASP A 508 -23.81 12.79 16.66
N GLY A 509 -24.72 12.05 16.03
CA GLY A 509 -25.95 12.59 15.44
C GLY A 509 -25.91 12.79 13.94
N THR A 510 -24.88 12.27 13.27
CA THR A 510 -24.85 12.07 11.82
C THR A 510 -25.69 10.87 11.41
N GLU A 511 -25.99 10.72 10.15
CA GLU A 511 -26.71 9.59 9.57
C GLU A 511 -25.91 9.01 8.42
N ILE A 512 -25.75 7.68 8.34
CA ILE A 512 -25.14 7.02 7.20
C ILE A 512 -26.06 7.17 5.98
N THR A 513 -25.52 7.67 4.89
CA THR A 513 -26.27 7.91 3.65
C THR A 513 -26.08 6.83 2.61
N LYS A 514 -24.91 6.21 2.57
CA LYS A 514 -24.60 5.07 1.68
C LYS A 514 -23.44 4.26 2.22
N MET A 515 -23.36 3.02 1.76
CA MET A 515 -22.18 2.18 1.85
C MET A 515 -21.77 1.68 0.47
N GLU A 516 -20.49 1.42 0.30
CA GLU A 516 -19.92 0.87 -0.94
C GLU A 516 -19.04 -0.31 -0.59
N LEU A 517 -19.04 -1.33 -1.45
CA LEU A 517 -18.17 -2.51 -1.36
C LEU A 517 -17.17 -2.46 -2.49
N TYR A 518 -15.90 -2.64 -2.16
CA TYR A 518 -14.77 -2.61 -3.09
C TYR A 518 -13.99 -3.92 -3.04
N ASP A 519 -13.38 -4.28 -4.17
CA ASP A 519 -12.28 -5.22 -4.28
C ASP A 519 -11.03 -4.45 -4.72
N GLY A 520 -10.06 -4.32 -3.81
CA GLY A 520 -8.98 -3.37 -3.99
C GLY A 520 -9.50 -1.95 -4.20
N ASN A 521 -9.28 -1.40 -5.39
CA ASN A 521 -9.81 -0.10 -5.82
C ASN A 521 -11.03 -0.18 -6.73
N GLU A 522 -11.47 -1.39 -7.07
CA GLU A 522 -12.63 -1.62 -7.93
C GLU A 522 -13.94 -1.58 -7.12
N LEU A 523 -14.89 -0.75 -7.55
CA LEU A 523 -16.21 -0.67 -6.92
C LEU A 523 -17.08 -1.84 -7.37
N ILE A 524 -17.35 -2.79 -6.45
CA ILE A 524 -18.25 -3.92 -6.74
C ILE A 524 -19.71 -3.44 -6.71
N ARG A 525 -20.12 -2.70 -5.64
CA ARG A 525 -21.52 -2.34 -5.45
C ARG A 525 -21.71 -1.15 -4.52
N THR A 526 -22.71 -0.32 -4.81
CA THR A 526 -23.20 0.78 -3.96
C THR A 526 -24.52 0.41 -3.30
N TYR A 527 -24.66 0.74 -2.00
CA TYR A 527 -25.84 0.49 -1.18
C TYR A 527 -26.38 1.83 -0.67
N GLU A 528 -27.24 2.47 -1.47
CA GLU A 528 -27.83 3.78 -1.15
C GLU A 528 -28.79 3.73 0.05
N GLY A 529 -28.62 4.65 0.98
CA GLY A 529 -29.45 4.75 2.19
C GLY A 529 -29.24 3.60 3.18
N ALA A 530 -28.18 2.82 3.01
CA ALA A 530 -27.85 1.70 3.88
C ALA A 530 -26.78 2.07 4.90
N SER A 531 -26.94 1.55 6.11
CA SER A 531 -25.90 1.54 7.15
C SER A 531 -25.38 0.11 7.44
N GLU A 532 -25.78 -0.86 6.64
CA GLU A 532 -25.42 -2.26 6.76
C GLU A 532 -25.34 -2.88 5.36
N ILE A 533 -24.33 -3.66 5.11
CA ILE A 533 -24.20 -4.59 3.98
C ILE A 533 -24.44 -5.99 4.54
N ASP A 534 -25.31 -6.76 3.91
CA ASP A 534 -25.51 -8.20 4.10
C ASP A 534 -25.90 -8.74 2.73
N ASP A 535 -24.87 -9.17 1.95
CA ASP A 535 -25.03 -9.49 0.54
C ASP A 535 -24.21 -10.70 0.14
N ASN A 536 -24.71 -11.44 -0.83
CA ASN A 536 -23.98 -12.54 -1.44
C ASN A 536 -23.34 -12.06 -2.73
N ILE A 537 -22.03 -12.25 -2.83
CA ILE A 537 -21.23 -11.88 -3.98
C ILE A 537 -20.53 -13.08 -4.58
N THR A 538 -20.32 -13.05 -5.89
CA THR A 538 -19.53 -14.05 -6.62
C THR A 538 -18.23 -13.38 -7.02
N LEU A 539 -17.11 -14.06 -6.81
CA LEU A 539 -15.78 -13.59 -7.16
C LEU A 539 -15.16 -14.56 -8.18
N GLU A 540 -14.34 -14.08 -9.06
CA GLU A 540 -13.55 -14.90 -9.99
C GLU A 540 -12.41 -15.60 -9.24
N ALA A 541 -11.74 -16.58 -9.87
CA ALA A 541 -10.55 -17.20 -9.28
C ALA A 541 -9.42 -16.18 -9.14
N GLY A 542 -8.77 -16.16 -7.96
CA GLY A 542 -7.70 -15.23 -7.64
C GLY A 542 -7.74 -14.76 -6.19
N THR A 543 -6.87 -13.82 -5.84
CA THR A 543 -6.81 -13.20 -4.52
C THR A 543 -7.55 -11.87 -4.52
N HIS A 544 -8.56 -11.72 -3.66
CA HIS A 544 -9.41 -10.54 -3.55
C HIS A 544 -9.21 -9.80 -2.23
N TYR A 545 -9.33 -8.47 -2.26
CA TYR A 545 -9.12 -7.57 -1.12
C TYR A 545 -10.38 -6.75 -0.86
N LEU A 546 -11.33 -7.32 -0.13
CA LEU A 546 -12.64 -6.72 0.08
C LEU A 546 -12.63 -5.66 1.19
N THR A 547 -13.11 -4.47 0.89
CA THR A 547 -13.30 -3.37 1.84
C THR A 547 -14.67 -2.74 1.68
N SER A 548 -15.26 -2.29 2.80
CA SER A 548 -16.46 -1.46 2.77
C SER A 548 -16.11 -0.01 3.06
N ARG A 549 -16.81 0.91 2.42
CA ARG A 549 -16.74 2.33 2.72
C ARG A 549 -18.12 2.86 3.06
N ALA A 550 -18.21 3.62 4.14
CA ALA A 550 -19.46 4.26 4.56
C ALA A 550 -19.35 5.78 4.44
N TYR A 551 -20.47 6.42 4.12
CA TYR A 551 -20.60 7.87 3.97
C TYR A 551 -21.72 8.38 4.84
N ASN A 552 -21.53 9.53 5.48
CA ASN A 552 -22.55 10.20 6.27
C ASN A 552 -23.21 11.38 5.50
N ASN A 553 -24.20 12.00 6.11
CA ASN A 553 -24.93 13.13 5.55
C ASN A 553 -24.15 14.47 5.55
N GLU A 554 -22.96 14.49 6.10
CA GLU A 554 -22.02 15.63 6.05
C GLU A 554 -20.98 15.46 4.94
N GLY A 555 -21.05 14.32 4.21
CA GLY A 555 -20.14 13.98 3.12
C GLY A 555 -18.80 13.43 3.59
N GLU A 556 -18.69 13.03 4.84
CA GLU A 556 -17.52 12.37 5.38
C GLU A 556 -17.58 10.87 5.07
N SER A 557 -16.42 10.23 4.92
CA SER A 557 -16.34 8.80 4.68
C SER A 557 -15.21 8.13 5.45
N THR A 558 -15.39 6.85 5.77
CA THR A 558 -14.36 5.99 6.33
C THR A 558 -14.48 4.59 5.76
N GLY A 559 -13.37 3.82 5.78
CA GLY A 559 -13.34 2.44 5.31
C GLY A 559 -13.28 1.43 6.44
N SER A 560 -13.67 0.18 6.13
CA SER A 560 -13.43 -0.96 6.99
C SER A 560 -11.99 -1.46 6.90
N PRO A 561 -11.51 -2.28 7.85
CA PRO A 561 -10.40 -3.18 7.59
C PRO A 561 -10.64 -4.05 6.36
N THR A 562 -9.57 -4.50 5.72
CA THR A 562 -9.63 -5.34 4.53
C THR A 562 -9.88 -6.81 4.93
N SER A 563 -10.75 -7.47 4.18
CA SER A 563 -10.88 -8.93 4.18
C SER A 563 -10.19 -9.52 2.98
N ILE A 564 -9.36 -10.56 3.17
CA ILE A 564 -8.70 -11.27 2.08
C ILE A 564 -9.51 -12.52 1.74
N VAL A 565 -9.87 -12.65 0.47
CA VAL A 565 -10.57 -13.82 -0.03
C VAL A 565 -9.73 -14.51 -1.09
N TYR A 566 -9.34 -15.75 -0.83
CA TYR A 566 -8.67 -16.60 -1.79
C TYR A 566 -9.69 -17.43 -2.53
N VAL A 567 -9.88 -17.16 -3.81
CA VAL A 567 -10.86 -17.87 -4.65
C VAL A 567 -10.14 -18.87 -5.53
N LYS A 568 -10.31 -20.15 -5.19
CA LYS A 568 -9.70 -21.24 -5.95
C LYS A 568 -10.46 -21.47 -7.25
N ASN A 569 -9.75 -21.73 -8.32
CA ASN A 569 -10.36 -22.17 -9.56
C ASN A 569 -11.05 -23.52 -9.36
N SER A 570 -12.32 -23.64 -9.71
CA SER A 570 -13.13 -24.86 -9.57
C SER A 570 -12.86 -25.89 -10.66
N ASN A 571 -12.16 -25.53 -11.76
CA ASN A 571 -11.76 -26.47 -12.77
C ASN A 571 -10.69 -27.42 -12.22
N GLU A 572 -10.85 -28.74 -12.44
CA GLU A 572 -9.83 -29.70 -12.02
C GLU A 572 -8.48 -29.43 -12.74
N ALA A 573 -7.38 -29.53 -12.01
CA ALA A 573 -6.03 -29.51 -12.59
C ALA A 573 -5.82 -30.79 -13.41
N GLU A 574 -6.20 -30.77 -14.70
CA GLU A 574 -6.27 -31.93 -15.56
C GLU A 574 -4.94 -32.71 -15.59
N GLY A 575 -4.99 -34.01 -15.28
CA GLY A 575 -3.81 -34.86 -15.25
C GLY A 575 -2.94 -34.77 -14.02
N TYR A 576 -3.27 -33.97 -13.03
CA TYR A 576 -2.54 -33.82 -11.77
C TYR A 576 -3.44 -34.12 -10.58
N THR A 577 -2.81 -34.47 -9.45
CA THR A 577 -3.48 -34.59 -8.14
C THR A 577 -2.91 -33.52 -7.22
N HIS A 578 -3.78 -32.81 -6.51
CA HIS A 578 -3.38 -31.87 -5.46
C HIS A 578 -3.37 -32.57 -4.10
N THR A 579 -2.38 -32.25 -3.25
CA THR A 579 -2.36 -32.65 -1.84
C THR A 579 -1.57 -31.65 -1.02
N GLN A 580 -1.95 -31.54 0.23
CA GLN A 580 -1.20 -30.81 1.23
C GLN A 580 -0.15 -31.75 1.88
N ILE A 581 1.07 -31.26 2.03
CA ILE A 581 2.17 -31.94 2.74
C ILE A 581 2.36 -31.27 4.09
N GLY A 582 2.42 -32.09 5.14
CA GLY A 582 2.57 -31.58 6.50
C GLY A 582 1.32 -30.91 7.06
N THR A 583 1.51 -29.88 7.85
CA THR A 583 0.42 -29.13 8.49
C THR A 583 0.73 -27.63 8.42
N PRO A 584 0.48 -26.99 7.29
CA PRO A 584 0.65 -25.54 7.15
C PRO A 584 -0.43 -24.76 7.91
N SER A 585 -0.31 -23.43 7.96
CA SER A 585 -1.23 -22.55 8.70
C SER A 585 -2.66 -22.61 8.17
N PHE A 586 -2.83 -22.78 6.86
CA PHE A 586 -4.12 -22.96 6.21
C PHE A 586 -4.35 -24.45 5.93
N ASP A 587 -4.51 -25.24 7.00
CA ASP A 587 -4.62 -26.70 6.94
C ASP A 587 -5.85 -27.14 6.13
N GLY A 588 -5.61 -27.80 4.99
CA GLY A 588 -6.64 -28.30 4.08
C GLY A 588 -7.22 -27.27 3.11
N GLU A 589 -6.74 -26.02 3.14
CA GLU A 589 -7.33 -24.92 2.35
C GLU A 589 -6.63 -24.66 1.01
N GLY A 590 -5.40 -25.14 0.81
CA GLY A 590 -4.70 -25.02 -0.48
C GLY A 590 -5.45 -25.73 -1.61
N GLY A 591 -5.06 -25.47 -2.85
CA GLY A 591 -5.70 -26.08 -4.00
C GLY A 591 -4.92 -25.89 -5.29
N ALA A 592 -5.33 -26.62 -6.33
CA ALA A 592 -4.84 -26.45 -7.68
C ALA A 592 -5.97 -26.60 -8.67
N GLY A 593 -6.12 -25.64 -9.56
CA GLY A 593 -7.05 -25.66 -10.67
C GLY A 593 -6.37 -25.36 -12.00
N MET A 594 -7.13 -25.25 -13.06
CA MET A 594 -6.62 -24.91 -14.37
C MET A 594 -7.53 -23.87 -15.03
N GLU A 595 -6.96 -22.77 -15.46
CA GLU A 595 -7.65 -21.75 -16.25
C GLU A 595 -8.01 -22.31 -17.66
N ASP A 596 -8.99 -21.69 -18.32
CA ASP A 596 -9.43 -22.08 -19.67
C ASP A 596 -8.30 -22.04 -20.72
N ASN A 597 -7.27 -21.22 -20.49
CA ASN A 597 -6.09 -21.09 -21.36
C ASN A 597 -5.04 -22.20 -21.14
N GLY A 598 -5.23 -23.10 -20.18
CA GLY A 598 -4.31 -24.18 -19.86
C GLY A 598 -3.25 -23.84 -18.82
N VAL A 599 -3.34 -22.66 -18.19
CA VAL A 599 -2.46 -22.27 -17.08
C VAL A 599 -2.98 -22.91 -15.79
N TYR A 600 -2.09 -23.52 -15.03
CA TYR A 600 -2.41 -24.07 -13.70
C TYR A 600 -2.27 -22.98 -12.64
N ASP A 601 -3.33 -22.79 -11.89
CA ASP A 601 -3.45 -21.87 -10.77
C ASP A 601 -3.39 -22.65 -9.46
N ILE A 602 -2.40 -22.33 -8.61
CA ILE A 602 -2.10 -23.12 -7.41
C ILE A 602 -2.00 -22.19 -6.20
N PHE A 603 -2.84 -22.49 -5.20
CA PHE A 603 -2.79 -21.85 -3.90
C PHE A 603 -2.10 -22.75 -2.88
N GLY A 604 -1.15 -22.21 -2.14
CA GLY A 604 -0.44 -22.95 -1.12
C GLY A 604 0.05 -22.14 0.05
N SER A 605 0.21 -22.81 1.18
CA SER A 605 0.73 -22.24 2.40
C SER A 605 1.84 -23.09 3.02
N GLY A 606 2.50 -22.58 4.05
CA GLY A 606 3.49 -23.31 4.80
C GLY A 606 4.93 -22.91 4.51
N LYS A 607 5.88 -23.87 4.71
CA LYS A 607 7.32 -23.69 4.51
C LYS A 607 7.97 -24.96 4.00
N ILE A 608 8.58 -24.88 2.84
CA ILE A 608 9.43 -25.96 2.30
C ILE A 608 10.84 -25.86 2.85
N GLY A 609 11.42 -27.00 3.22
CA GLY A 609 12.81 -27.07 3.62
C GLY A 609 13.03 -27.46 5.08
N ARG A 610 14.30 -27.37 5.53
CA ARG A 610 14.74 -27.94 6.80
C ARG A 610 14.42 -29.42 6.88
N LYS A 611 13.93 -29.94 8.01
CA LYS A 611 13.68 -31.36 8.23
C LYS A 611 12.34 -31.84 7.72
N ASN A 612 11.37 -30.95 7.69
CA ASN A 612 9.99 -31.22 7.27
C ASN A 612 9.55 -30.16 6.30
N ASP A 613 8.78 -30.56 5.31
CA ASP A 613 8.10 -29.68 4.40
C ASP A 613 6.65 -29.50 4.86
N ASN A 614 6.16 -28.26 4.83
CA ASN A 614 4.75 -27.94 4.91
C ASN A 614 4.44 -27.15 3.62
N CYS A 615 3.60 -27.67 2.75
CA CYS A 615 3.32 -27.02 1.48
C CYS A 615 2.15 -27.66 0.77
N ASP A 616 1.66 -27.01 -0.25
CA ASP A 616 0.72 -27.58 -1.21
C ASP A 616 1.49 -28.12 -2.41
N PHE A 617 1.06 -29.27 -2.93
CA PHE A 617 1.75 -30.00 -3.98
C PHE A 617 0.79 -30.54 -5.03
N MET A 618 0.89 -30.03 -6.24
CA MET A 618 0.22 -30.54 -7.44
C MET A 618 1.14 -31.52 -8.17
N TYR A 619 0.79 -32.78 -8.28
CA TYR A 619 1.71 -33.82 -8.73
C TYR A 619 1.10 -34.91 -9.61
N LYS A 620 1.98 -35.62 -10.32
CA LYS A 620 1.76 -36.93 -10.93
C LYS A 620 2.61 -37.99 -10.24
N THR A 621 2.18 -39.24 -10.25
CA THR A 621 2.99 -40.37 -9.82
C THR A 621 3.67 -40.98 -11.03
N VAL A 622 5.00 -41.07 -11.01
CA VAL A 622 5.83 -41.48 -12.14
C VAL A 622 6.78 -42.63 -11.74
N THR A 623 7.18 -43.48 -12.70
CA THR A 623 8.16 -44.52 -12.46
C THR A 623 9.30 -44.50 -13.49
N GLY A 624 10.52 -44.78 -13.01
CA GLY A 624 11.72 -44.74 -13.83
C GLY A 624 12.25 -43.35 -14.12
N ASP A 625 12.92 -43.24 -15.27
CA ASP A 625 13.47 -41.97 -15.75
C ASP A 625 12.32 -41.06 -16.27
N PHE A 626 12.48 -39.77 -16.11
CA PHE A 626 11.50 -38.76 -16.58
C PHE A 626 12.14 -37.41 -16.87
N ASP A 627 11.40 -36.56 -17.56
CA ASP A 627 11.70 -35.19 -17.87
C ASP A 627 10.43 -34.36 -17.68
N ILE A 628 10.54 -33.23 -16.96
CA ILE A 628 9.42 -32.31 -16.75
C ILE A 628 9.91 -30.87 -16.88
N SER A 629 9.18 -30.04 -17.61
CA SER A 629 9.42 -28.61 -17.70
C SER A 629 8.13 -27.81 -17.48
N ALA A 630 8.27 -26.56 -17.06
CA ALA A 630 7.15 -25.64 -16.85
C ALA A 630 7.59 -24.20 -17.08
N GLU A 631 6.65 -23.36 -17.53
CA GLU A 631 6.76 -21.93 -17.57
C GLU A 631 6.24 -21.34 -16.25
N THR A 632 7.01 -20.49 -15.60
CA THR A 632 6.51 -19.64 -14.51
C THR A 632 5.76 -18.46 -15.14
N VAL A 633 4.44 -18.45 -15.01
CA VAL A 633 3.57 -17.37 -15.54
C VAL A 633 3.47 -16.25 -14.54
N GLU A 634 3.19 -16.57 -13.26
CA GLU A 634 3.05 -15.60 -12.19
C GLU A 634 3.43 -16.22 -10.83
N ILE A 635 4.09 -15.45 -10.00
CA ILE A 635 4.30 -15.75 -8.59
C ILE A 635 3.88 -14.52 -7.80
N ALA A 636 2.79 -14.60 -7.05
CA ALA A 636 2.39 -13.54 -6.16
C ALA A 636 3.45 -13.33 -5.06
N LYS A 637 3.85 -12.07 -4.85
CA LYS A 637 4.93 -11.69 -3.94
C LYS A 637 4.36 -11.35 -2.56
N PHE A 638 4.40 -12.28 -1.61
CA PHE A 638 3.88 -12.02 -0.27
C PHE A 638 4.96 -11.87 0.79
N GLU A 639 5.92 -12.81 0.85
CA GLU A 639 6.88 -12.84 1.94
C GLU A 639 8.29 -13.25 1.50
N ASN A 640 9.25 -12.73 2.24
CA ASN A 640 10.65 -13.08 2.08
C ASN A 640 10.88 -14.55 2.44
N GLY A 641 11.26 -15.34 1.46
CA GLY A 641 11.50 -16.76 1.59
C GLY A 641 10.36 -17.67 1.11
N GLN A 642 9.30 -17.11 0.54
CA GLN A 642 8.32 -17.85 -0.25
C GLN A 642 9.01 -18.51 -1.43
N ILE A 643 8.66 -19.76 -1.72
CA ILE A 643 9.17 -20.48 -2.88
C ILE A 643 8.07 -21.32 -3.53
N SER A 644 8.21 -21.47 -4.85
CA SER A 644 7.42 -22.44 -5.63
C SER A 644 8.28 -23.06 -6.70
N GLY A 645 7.85 -24.13 -7.32
CA GLY A 645 8.56 -24.70 -8.47
C GLY A 645 8.44 -26.20 -8.60
N LEU A 646 9.20 -26.73 -9.53
CA LEU A 646 9.21 -28.14 -9.85
C LEU A 646 9.86 -28.96 -8.73
N MET A 647 9.14 -29.95 -8.20
CA MET A 647 9.59 -30.82 -7.12
C MET A 647 9.42 -32.30 -7.51
N LEU A 648 10.35 -33.12 -7.06
CA LEU A 648 10.20 -34.58 -7.01
C LEU A 648 10.40 -35.07 -5.57
N ARG A 649 9.67 -36.12 -5.17
CA ARG A 649 9.79 -36.72 -3.83
C ARG A 649 9.40 -38.19 -3.80
N GLU A 650 9.94 -38.94 -2.83
CA GLU A 650 9.68 -40.38 -2.71
C GLU A 650 8.36 -40.74 -2.06
N SER A 651 7.92 -39.90 -1.13
CA SER A 651 6.63 -40.06 -0.46
C SER A 651 5.98 -38.70 -0.21
N LEU A 652 4.74 -38.72 0.20
CA LEU A 652 3.99 -37.51 0.64
C LEU A 652 4.21 -37.20 2.12
N ASP A 653 5.11 -37.91 2.80
CA ASP A 653 5.48 -37.60 4.19
C ASP A 653 6.31 -36.32 4.24
N PRO A 654 6.14 -35.45 5.26
CA PRO A 654 6.83 -34.16 5.34
C PRO A 654 8.36 -34.25 5.31
N ASP A 655 8.91 -35.33 5.85
CA ASP A 655 10.36 -35.57 5.96
C ASP A 655 10.96 -36.39 4.82
N SER A 656 10.19 -36.60 3.75
CA SER A 656 10.58 -37.39 2.59
C SER A 656 11.88 -36.92 1.94
N ARG A 657 12.65 -37.87 1.34
CA ARG A 657 13.69 -37.47 0.36
C ARG A 657 13.06 -36.74 -0.81
N MET A 658 13.68 -35.65 -1.23
CA MET A 658 13.14 -34.79 -2.27
C MET A 658 14.23 -34.00 -2.99
N ALA A 659 13.93 -33.49 -4.18
CA ALA A 659 14.68 -32.44 -4.83
C ALA A 659 13.73 -31.47 -5.55
N MET A 660 14.06 -30.20 -5.54
CA MET A 660 13.22 -29.13 -6.06
C MET A 660 14.08 -28.12 -6.81
N LEU A 661 13.59 -27.69 -7.95
CA LEU A 661 14.04 -26.48 -8.61
C LEU A 661 13.05 -25.38 -8.21
N ALA A 662 13.50 -24.52 -7.31
CA ALA A 662 12.64 -23.53 -6.67
C ALA A 662 12.92 -22.14 -7.22
N ASP A 663 11.87 -21.44 -7.57
CA ASP A 663 11.82 -20.02 -7.78
C ASP A 663 11.21 -19.36 -6.55
N GLY A 664 11.73 -18.21 -6.13
CA GLY A 664 11.20 -17.54 -4.96
C GLY A 664 11.93 -16.30 -4.52
N TRP A 665 11.36 -15.66 -3.50
CA TRP A 665 11.86 -14.41 -2.96
C TRP A 665 12.77 -14.62 -1.76
N LEU A 666 13.98 -14.06 -1.86
CA LEU A 666 14.88 -13.89 -0.75
C LEU A 666 15.04 -12.39 -0.46
N LYS A 667 15.62 -12.08 0.70
CA LYS A 667 15.79 -10.73 1.24
C LYS A 667 16.23 -9.65 0.22
N TYR A 668 16.89 -10.03 -0.86
CA TYR A 668 17.44 -9.09 -1.84
C TYR A 668 16.98 -9.38 -3.28
N GLY A 669 15.85 -10.05 -3.47
CA GLY A 669 15.24 -10.27 -4.76
C GLY A 669 14.90 -11.71 -5.06
N GLU A 670 14.35 -11.92 -6.22
CA GLU A 670 13.95 -13.21 -6.77
C GLU A 670 15.18 -14.02 -7.18
N ASN A 671 15.14 -15.33 -6.93
CA ASN A 671 16.24 -16.24 -7.31
C ASN A 671 15.73 -17.63 -7.63
N VAL A 672 16.47 -18.32 -8.50
CA VAL A 672 16.22 -19.72 -8.80
C VAL A 672 17.35 -20.57 -8.23
N ARG A 673 16.98 -21.57 -7.44
CA ARG A 673 17.92 -22.44 -6.74
C ARG A 673 17.43 -23.87 -6.66
N VAL A 674 18.34 -24.78 -6.36
CA VAL A 674 18.04 -26.18 -6.10
C VAL A 674 18.02 -26.43 -4.60
N LEU A 675 16.92 -26.99 -4.12
CA LEU A 675 16.82 -27.56 -2.78
C LEU A 675 16.76 -29.08 -2.88
N TYR A 676 17.46 -29.80 -2.00
CA TYR A 676 17.32 -31.24 -1.94
C TYR A 676 17.51 -31.81 -0.53
N ARG A 677 16.87 -32.92 -0.25
CA ARG A 677 17.01 -33.73 0.96
C ARG A 677 17.39 -35.14 0.53
N ALA A 678 18.67 -35.52 0.74
CA ALA A 678 19.20 -36.79 0.31
C ALA A 678 18.79 -37.96 1.22
N GLU A 679 18.50 -37.70 2.50
CA GLU A 679 18.08 -38.68 3.48
C GLU A 679 16.82 -38.22 4.22
N THR A 680 15.89 -39.18 4.46
CA THR A 680 14.64 -38.89 5.17
C THR A 680 14.88 -38.31 6.55
N GLY A 681 14.23 -37.22 6.89
CA GLY A 681 14.31 -36.53 8.19
C GLY A 681 15.54 -35.68 8.42
N GLU A 682 16.43 -35.53 7.44
CA GLU A 682 17.57 -34.61 7.51
C GLU A 682 17.18 -33.22 6.98
N ASN A 683 18.05 -32.24 7.19
CA ASN A 683 17.82 -30.91 6.67
C ASN A 683 17.99 -30.90 5.13
N THR A 684 17.24 -30.02 4.48
CA THR A 684 17.50 -29.70 3.06
C THR A 684 18.82 -28.97 2.89
N GLU A 685 19.51 -29.25 1.81
CA GLU A 685 20.63 -28.48 1.28
C GLU A 685 20.11 -27.52 0.21
N ASP A 686 20.62 -26.27 0.17
CA ASP A 686 20.16 -25.17 -0.69
C ASP A 686 21.31 -24.32 -1.26
N ASP A 687 22.46 -24.91 -1.52
CA ASP A 687 23.71 -24.24 -1.90
C ASP A 687 23.94 -24.17 -3.44
N LEU A 688 23.00 -24.65 -4.25
CA LEU A 688 23.13 -24.68 -5.71
C LEU A 688 22.24 -23.60 -6.35
N PHE A 689 22.83 -22.46 -6.68
CA PHE A 689 22.16 -21.34 -7.33
C PHE A 689 22.45 -21.27 -8.82
N PHE A 690 21.49 -20.81 -9.61
CA PHE A 690 21.72 -20.46 -10.99
C PHE A 690 22.33 -19.05 -11.10
N LYS A 691 23.18 -18.87 -12.13
CA LYS A 691 23.88 -17.60 -12.35
C LYS A 691 23.07 -16.68 -13.27
N ASN A 692 23.20 -15.37 -13.08
CA ASN A 692 22.70 -14.39 -14.02
C ASN A 692 23.52 -14.38 -15.34
N GLU A 693 23.12 -13.58 -16.31
CA GLU A 693 23.80 -13.44 -17.60
C GLU A 693 25.27 -13.00 -17.50
N ARG A 694 25.65 -12.32 -16.39
CA ARG A 694 27.04 -11.93 -16.13
C ARG A 694 27.89 -13.05 -15.55
N GLY A 695 27.31 -14.21 -15.23
CA GLY A 695 27.97 -15.31 -14.57
C GLY A 695 28.16 -15.12 -13.07
N GLU A 696 27.42 -14.19 -12.45
CA GLU A 696 27.39 -13.96 -11.01
C GLU A 696 26.32 -14.84 -10.39
N THR A 697 26.59 -15.34 -9.18
CA THR A 697 25.56 -16.07 -8.43
C THR A 697 24.52 -15.07 -7.95
N ILE A 698 23.26 -15.33 -8.23
CA ILE A 698 22.15 -14.55 -7.65
C ILE A 698 22.00 -15.06 -6.21
N ASP A 699 22.81 -14.50 -5.32
CA ASP A 699 22.81 -14.84 -3.90
C ASP A 699 22.36 -13.64 -3.04
N ASN A 700 22.11 -13.92 -1.78
CA ASN A 700 21.55 -13.03 -0.78
C ASN A 700 22.35 -11.74 -0.50
N ASP A 701 23.56 -11.56 -1.01
CA ASP A 701 24.47 -10.52 -0.54
C ASP A 701 24.60 -9.30 -1.47
N GLY A 702 23.98 -9.28 -2.65
CA GLY A 702 24.39 -8.38 -3.72
C GLY A 702 23.41 -7.30 -4.18
N GLY A 703 22.15 -7.25 -3.77
CA GLY A 703 21.21 -6.17 -4.15
C GLY A 703 21.17 -5.96 -5.68
N TYR A 704 20.72 -6.94 -6.44
CA TYR A 704 20.64 -6.87 -7.90
C TYR A 704 19.29 -6.25 -8.33
N ASP A 705 19.38 -5.30 -9.25
CA ASP A 705 18.21 -4.65 -9.87
C ASP A 705 17.61 -5.61 -10.92
N THR A 706 16.57 -6.34 -10.52
CA THR A 706 15.90 -7.32 -11.39
C THR A 706 15.08 -6.65 -12.51
N SER A 707 14.92 -5.33 -12.49
CA SER A 707 14.29 -4.58 -13.59
C SER A 707 15.19 -4.47 -14.84
N LYS A 708 16.48 -4.80 -14.70
CA LYS A 708 17.41 -4.86 -15.82
C LYS A 708 17.47 -6.27 -16.38
N ASP A 709 17.36 -6.43 -17.69
CA ASP A 709 17.41 -7.71 -18.41
C ASP A 709 18.59 -8.60 -17.98
N GLU A 710 19.70 -8.01 -17.55
CA GLU A 710 20.90 -8.69 -17.09
C GLU A 710 20.77 -9.42 -15.75
N TYR A 711 19.70 -9.17 -14.98
CA TYR A 711 19.39 -9.80 -13.69
C TYR A 711 18.11 -10.61 -13.71
N ARG A 712 17.49 -10.74 -14.87
CA ARG A 712 16.20 -11.39 -15.03
C ARG A 712 16.25 -12.85 -14.59
N VAL A 713 15.25 -13.27 -13.81
CA VAL A 713 15.06 -14.67 -13.43
C VAL A 713 14.58 -15.45 -14.66
N PRO A 714 15.10 -16.67 -14.88
CA PRO A 714 14.65 -17.51 -15.99
C PRO A 714 13.17 -17.85 -15.88
N LYS A 715 12.46 -17.72 -16.98
CA LYS A 715 11.02 -17.95 -17.05
C LYS A 715 10.63 -19.43 -17.06
N TYR A 716 11.52 -20.30 -17.55
CA TYR A 716 11.26 -21.71 -17.71
C TYR A 716 12.19 -22.55 -16.82
N MET A 717 11.61 -23.58 -16.18
CA MET A 717 12.26 -24.53 -15.31
C MET A 717 12.13 -25.95 -15.87
N ARG A 718 13.15 -26.80 -15.64
CA ARG A 718 13.11 -28.20 -16.07
C ARG A 718 13.89 -29.09 -15.13
N ILE A 719 13.33 -30.26 -14.82
CA ILE A 719 13.97 -31.33 -14.06
C ILE A 719 14.02 -32.59 -14.92
N GLN A 720 15.21 -33.19 -15.01
CA GLN A 720 15.42 -34.48 -15.66
C GLN A 720 15.99 -35.49 -14.68
N ARG A 721 15.38 -36.65 -14.55
CA ARG A 721 15.90 -37.79 -13.81
C ARG A 721 16.48 -38.86 -14.75
N VAL A 722 17.70 -39.36 -14.47
CA VAL A 722 18.28 -40.56 -15.07
C VAL A 722 18.89 -41.39 -13.95
N GLY A 723 18.23 -42.48 -13.56
CA GLY A 723 18.57 -43.27 -12.38
C GLY A 723 18.53 -42.45 -11.10
N ASP A 724 19.65 -42.44 -10.35
CA ASP A 724 19.77 -41.66 -9.10
C ASP A 724 20.24 -40.21 -9.33
N ARG A 725 20.53 -39.85 -10.57
CA ARG A 725 20.97 -38.51 -10.94
C ARG A 725 19.80 -37.66 -11.38
N ILE A 726 19.67 -36.47 -10.76
CA ILE A 726 18.69 -35.46 -11.06
C ILE A 726 19.45 -34.25 -11.62
N THR A 727 19.04 -33.76 -12.79
CA THR A 727 19.62 -32.56 -13.43
C THR A 727 18.55 -31.49 -13.57
N PHE A 728 18.92 -30.27 -13.20
CA PHE A 728 18.08 -29.11 -13.21
C PHE A 728 18.55 -28.15 -14.30
N TYR A 729 17.62 -27.62 -15.04
CA TYR A 729 17.86 -26.68 -16.12
C TYR A 729 16.93 -25.46 -15.96
N VAL A 730 17.37 -24.31 -16.44
CA VAL A 730 16.58 -23.09 -16.58
C VAL A 730 16.75 -22.52 -17.98
N SER A 731 15.71 -21.84 -18.47
CA SER A 731 15.70 -21.22 -19.79
C SER A 731 14.89 -19.94 -19.79
N ASP A 732 15.25 -19.00 -20.66
CA ASP A 732 14.47 -17.77 -20.88
C ASP A 732 13.39 -17.93 -21.95
N ASP A 733 13.53 -18.92 -22.83
CA ASP A 733 12.68 -19.15 -24.00
C ASP A 733 12.05 -20.54 -24.08
N GLY A 734 12.36 -21.43 -23.12
CA GLY A 734 11.89 -22.82 -23.13
C GLY A 734 12.57 -23.73 -24.17
N GLU A 735 13.45 -23.21 -25.02
CA GLU A 735 14.12 -23.95 -26.08
C GLU A 735 15.61 -24.19 -25.78
N ASP A 736 16.35 -23.16 -25.33
CA ASP A 736 17.77 -23.27 -25.00
C ASP A 736 17.97 -23.54 -23.49
N TRP A 737 18.20 -24.76 -23.14
CA TRP A 737 18.44 -25.27 -21.78
C TRP A 737 19.92 -25.36 -21.37
N THR A 738 20.81 -24.92 -22.21
CA THR A 738 22.26 -25.16 -22.03
C THR A 738 23.10 -23.89 -22.16
N ASN A 739 22.48 -22.73 -22.33
CA ASN A 739 23.21 -21.50 -22.57
C ASN A 739 24.06 -21.08 -21.37
N ASN A 740 25.23 -20.51 -21.66
CA ASN A 740 26.14 -19.95 -20.67
C ASN A 740 25.67 -18.49 -20.37
N PRO A 741 25.54 -18.06 -19.10
CA PRO A 741 26.17 -18.62 -17.89
C PRO A 741 25.31 -19.62 -17.10
N ARG A 742 24.08 -19.88 -17.49
CA ARG A 742 23.11 -20.72 -16.77
C ARG A 742 23.32 -22.20 -17.01
N GLN A 743 24.47 -22.74 -16.60
CA GLN A 743 24.80 -24.16 -16.77
C GLN A 743 23.90 -25.05 -15.91
N PRO A 744 23.45 -26.22 -16.44
CA PRO A 744 22.66 -27.16 -15.66
C PRO A 744 23.37 -27.56 -14.35
N GLN A 745 22.59 -27.66 -13.29
CA GLN A 745 23.00 -28.14 -11.96
C GLN A 745 22.58 -29.61 -11.81
N SER A 746 23.29 -30.40 -11.03
CA SER A 746 22.82 -31.78 -10.79
C SER A 746 23.19 -32.26 -9.39
N VAL A 747 22.29 -33.05 -8.82
CA VAL A 747 22.50 -33.79 -7.57
C VAL A 747 22.36 -35.28 -7.83
N THR A 748 22.97 -36.10 -6.97
CA THR A 748 22.77 -37.55 -6.96
C THR A 748 22.22 -37.94 -5.61
N ILE A 749 21.05 -38.56 -5.60
CA ILE A 749 20.42 -39.09 -4.37
C ILE A 749 20.46 -40.61 -4.50
N ASP A 750 21.44 -41.23 -3.87
CA ASP A 750 21.72 -42.69 -4.02
C ASP A 750 20.53 -43.52 -3.55
N GLY A 751 20.10 -44.45 -4.39
CA GLY A 751 19.04 -45.39 -4.06
C GLY A 751 17.62 -44.75 -3.99
N LEU A 752 17.35 -43.76 -4.79
CA LEU A 752 15.99 -43.25 -5.02
C LEU A 752 15.07 -44.37 -5.47
N THR A 753 13.85 -44.39 -4.99
CA THR A 753 12.83 -45.36 -5.41
C THR A 753 12.51 -45.21 -6.90
N GLU A 754 12.06 -46.30 -7.49
CA GLU A 754 11.62 -46.30 -8.90
C GLU A 754 10.39 -45.43 -9.11
N THR A 755 9.51 -45.35 -8.11
CA THR A 755 8.27 -44.56 -8.17
C THR A 755 8.42 -43.29 -7.35
N LEU A 756 8.12 -42.14 -7.95
CA LEU A 756 8.23 -40.80 -7.37
C LEU A 756 6.94 -40.00 -7.60
N TYR A 757 6.74 -39.00 -6.76
CA TYR A 757 5.74 -37.96 -6.95
C TYR A 757 6.43 -36.74 -7.56
N VAL A 758 5.95 -36.23 -8.70
CA VAL A 758 6.60 -35.20 -9.47
C VAL A 758 5.60 -34.14 -9.90
N GLY A 759 5.91 -32.87 -9.67
CA GLY A 759 5.02 -31.77 -10.04
C GLY A 759 5.46 -30.42 -9.45
N ILE A 760 4.52 -29.57 -9.08
CA ILE A 760 4.75 -28.21 -8.60
C ILE A 760 4.38 -28.14 -7.13
N ALA A 761 5.31 -27.62 -6.31
CA ALA A 761 5.10 -27.36 -4.90
C ALA A 761 5.12 -25.86 -4.62
N VAL A 762 4.33 -25.43 -3.64
CA VAL A 762 4.14 -24.01 -3.27
C VAL A 762 4.16 -23.86 -1.76
N ASP A 763 4.90 -22.88 -1.27
CA ASP A 763 4.87 -22.41 0.12
C ASP A 763 4.64 -20.89 0.22
N SER A 764 4.17 -20.42 1.35
CA SER A 764 3.97 -18.99 1.65
C SER A 764 5.02 -18.41 2.61
N ALA A 765 6.14 -19.08 2.80
CA ALA A 765 7.21 -18.69 3.73
C ALA A 765 6.81 -18.69 5.23
N GLU A 766 5.87 -19.51 5.64
CA GLU A 766 5.38 -19.60 7.00
C GLU A 766 6.50 -19.70 8.06
N GLY A 767 6.36 -18.96 9.15
CA GLY A 767 7.34 -18.91 10.26
C GLY A 767 7.88 -17.52 10.56
N THR A 768 7.48 -16.52 9.79
CA THR A 768 7.56 -15.09 10.14
C THR A 768 6.25 -14.63 10.78
N PRO A 769 6.16 -13.46 11.44
CA PRO A 769 4.96 -13.07 12.21
C PRO A 769 3.68 -12.88 11.39
N THR A 770 3.74 -12.90 10.09
CA THR A 770 2.60 -12.84 9.19
C THR A 770 2.15 -14.27 8.84
N LYS A 771 1.35 -14.87 9.68
CA LYS A 771 0.79 -16.22 9.49
C LYS A 771 -0.36 -16.28 8.48
N ASP A 772 -0.74 -15.17 7.90
CA ASP A 772 -2.08 -14.96 7.39
C ASP A 772 -2.14 -14.88 5.85
N TYR A 773 -1.12 -15.42 5.15
CA TYR A 773 -1.08 -15.41 3.70
C TYR A 773 -0.98 -16.80 3.10
N MET A 774 -1.81 -17.02 2.09
CA MET A 774 -1.67 -18.12 1.14
C MET A 774 -0.96 -17.59 -0.10
N ALA A 775 0.00 -18.31 -0.64
CA ALA A 775 0.67 -17.96 -1.88
C ALA A 775 -0.17 -18.42 -3.07
N GLU A 776 -0.33 -17.54 -4.05
CA GLU A 776 -0.90 -17.86 -5.36
C GLU A 776 0.22 -17.90 -6.40
N VAL A 777 0.29 -18.96 -7.20
CA VAL A 777 1.27 -19.12 -8.27
C VAL A 777 0.63 -19.72 -9.51
N LYS A 778 1.09 -19.26 -10.68
CA LYS A 778 0.57 -19.72 -11.97
C LYS A 778 1.68 -20.31 -12.82
N TYR A 779 1.45 -21.51 -13.32
CA TYR A 779 2.38 -22.25 -14.18
C TYR A 779 1.72 -22.65 -15.49
N GLY A 780 2.37 -22.34 -16.61
CA GLY A 780 1.97 -22.70 -17.95
C GLY A 780 2.91 -23.68 -18.62
N ASP A 781 2.59 -24.07 -19.84
CA ASP A 781 3.43 -24.90 -20.73
C ASP A 781 4.12 -26.08 -20.03
N ILE A 782 3.36 -26.80 -19.16
CA ILE A 782 3.90 -27.94 -18.43
C ILE A 782 4.04 -29.13 -19.40
N ASP A 783 5.29 -29.47 -19.81
CA ASP A 783 5.60 -30.61 -20.64
C ASP A 783 6.18 -31.75 -19.79
N PHE A 784 5.69 -32.95 -20.01
CA PHE A 784 6.09 -34.15 -19.26
C PHE A 784 6.38 -35.33 -20.16
N GLU A 785 7.61 -35.86 -20.10
CA GLU A 785 8.03 -37.10 -20.73
C GLU A 785 8.39 -38.14 -19.65
N GLY A 786 7.65 -39.22 -19.56
CA GLY A 786 7.88 -40.27 -18.55
C GLY A 786 6.78 -41.34 -18.52
N THR A 787 6.90 -42.28 -17.60
CA THR A 787 5.88 -43.29 -17.40
C THR A 787 5.03 -42.96 -16.18
N GLU A 788 3.80 -42.50 -16.41
CA GLU A 788 2.81 -42.32 -15.35
C GLU A 788 2.29 -43.66 -14.84
N VAL A 789 2.07 -43.74 -13.52
CA VAL A 789 1.48 -44.89 -12.85
C VAL A 789 0.42 -44.41 -11.86
N ALA A 790 -0.57 -45.26 -11.60
CA ALA A 790 -1.55 -44.94 -10.56
C ALA A 790 -0.83 -44.78 -9.20
N PRO A 791 -1.23 -43.82 -8.36
CA PRO A 791 -0.71 -43.68 -7.01
C PRO A 791 -0.73 -44.99 -6.27
N PRO A 792 0.28 -45.35 -5.44
CA PRO A 792 0.24 -46.54 -4.61
C PRO A 792 -1.02 -46.50 -3.75
N THR A 793 -1.85 -47.57 -3.83
CA THR A 793 -3.03 -47.65 -3.00
C THR A 793 -2.62 -47.53 -1.53
N ALA A 794 -3.07 -46.52 -0.84
CA ALA A 794 -2.77 -46.32 0.58
C ALA A 794 -3.06 -47.64 1.33
N ALA A 795 -2.10 -48.11 2.10
CA ALA A 795 -2.32 -49.25 2.97
C ALA A 795 -3.52 -48.92 3.87
N PRO A 796 -4.49 -49.84 4.08
CA PRO A 796 -5.65 -49.55 4.87
C PRO A 796 -5.20 -49.04 6.25
N THR A 797 -5.58 -47.83 6.58
CA THR A 797 -5.35 -47.23 7.90
C THR A 797 -5.78 -48.25 8.95
N PRO A 798 -4.97 -48.63 9.91
CA PRO A 798 -5.36 -49.56 10.95
C PRO A 798 -6.60 -49.04 11.65
N THR A 799 -7.70 -49.73 11.52
CA THR A 799 -8.96 -49.38 12.16
C THR A 799 -8.72 -49.15 13.64
N ALA A 800 -8.92 -47.95 14.10
CA ALA A 800 -8.74 -47.59 15.50
C ALA A 800 -9.59 -48.55 16.35
N THR A 801 -8.95 -49.26 17.25
CA THR A 801 -9.62 -50.11 18.22
C THR A 801 -10.58 -49.22 19.03
N PRO A 802 -11.89 -49.52 19.11
CA PRO A 802 -12.84 -48.67 19.80
C PRO A 802 -12.35 -48.41 21.24
N ALA A 803 -12.17 -47.15 21.58
CA ALA A 803 -11.86 -46.73 22.94
C ALA A 803 -12.98 -47.16 23.87
N ALA A 804 -12.64 -47.76 25.01
CA ALA A 804 -13.59 -48.25 26.00
C ALA A 804 -14.49 -47.07 26.46
N THR A 805 -15.79 -47.25 26.35
CA THR A 805 -16.82 -46.29 26.79
C THR A 805 -16.60 -45.85 28.23
N PRO A 806 -16.46 -44.58 28.52
CA PRO A 806 -16.34 -44.09 29.90
C PRO A 806 -17.67 -44.31 30.64
N THR A 807 -17.62 -44.90 31.79
CA THR A 807 -18.76 -45.11 32.70
C THR A 807 -19.29 -43.76 33.18
N ALA A 808 -20.60 -43.55 32.96
CA ALA A 808 -21.30 -42.32 33.32
C ALA A 808 -21.15 -41.92 34.79
N ALA A 809 -20.81 -40.65 35.00
CA ALA A 809 -20.85 -40.02 36.34
C ALA A 809 -22.28 -39.70 36.77
N PRO A 810 -22.60 -39.68 38.06
CA PRO A 810 -23.98 -39.54 38.55
C PRO A 810 -24.56 -38.16 38.31
N THR A 811 -25.81 -38.13 37.84
CA THR A 811 -26.64 -36.99 37.48
C THR A 811 -26.89 -36.07 38.69
N ALA A 812 -26.62 -34.77 38.51
CA ALA A 812 -26.97 -33.73 39.48
C ALA A 812 -28.49 -33.44 39.44
N THR A 813 -29.09 -33.22 40.59
CA THR A 813 -30.52 -32.92 40.79
C THR A 813 -30.90 -31.55 40.27
N PRO A 814 -32.03 -31.35 39.59
CA PRO A 814 -32.42 -30.07 39.02
C PRO A 814 -32.94 -29.04 40.05
N ILE A 815 -32.54 -27.79 39.85
CA ILE A 815 -33.06 -26.62 40.56
C ILE A 815 -34.40 -26.19 39.95
N PRO A 816 -35.42 -25.77 40.71
CA PRO A 816 -36.76 -25.49 40.16
C PRO A 816 -36.81 -24.16 39.39
N THR A 817 -37.41 -24.21 38.22
CA THR A 817 -37.65 -23.10 37.28
C THR A 817 -38.78 -22.19 37.77
N ALA A 818 -38.58 -20.89 37.71
CA ALA A 818 -39.58 -19.87 38.01
C ALA A 818 -40.64 -19.73 36.91
N THR A 819 -41.90 -19.55 37.31
CA THR A 819 -43.08 -19.46 36.44
C THR A 819 -43.18 -18.11 35.76
N PRO A 820 -43.44 -18.01 34.44
CA PRO A 820 -43.62 -16.72 33.77
C PRO A 820 -45.00 -16.11 33.94
N THR A 821 -45.07 -14.80 34.10
CA THR A 821 -46.29 -13.99 34.19
C THR A 821 -46.83 -13.69 32.77
N PRO A 822 -48.16 -13.73 32.52
CA PRO A 822 -48.69 -13.55 31.18
C PRO A 822 -48.68 -12.10 30.72
N SER A 823 -48.26 -11.93 29.43
CA SER A 823 -48.31 -10.65 28.71
C SER A 823 -49.63 -10.41 28.05
N ALA A 824 -50.03 -9.15 27.98
CA ALA A 824 -51.36 -8.69 27.50
C ALA A 824 -51.45 -8.68 25.96
N THR A 825 -52.62 -9.08 25.47
CA THR A 825 -53.00 -9.12 24.04
C THR A 825 -53.25 -7.71 23.48
N ALA A 826 -52.63 -7.37 22.34
CA ALA A 826 -52.93 -6.18 21.57
C ALA A 826 -53.99 -6.43 20.48
N ALA A 827 -54.83 -5.47 20.22
CA ALA A 827 -55.96 -5.53 19.28
C ALA A 827 -55.51 -5.20 17.83
N PRO A 828 -56.31 -5.63 16.82
CA PRO A 828 -55.90 -5.55 15.41
C PRO A 828 -56.11 -4.17 14.79
N THR A 829 -55.17 -3.72 13.96
CA THR A 829 -55.25 -2.50 13.17
C THR A 829 -55.75 -2.76 11.77
N ALA A 830 -56.57 -1.84 11.24
CA ALA A 830 -57.30 -1.95 10.00
C ALA A 830 -56.47 -1.79 8.73
N THR A 831 -56.85 -2.53 7.70
CA THR A 831 -56.26 -2.53 6.36
C THR A 831 -56.70 -1.33 5.53
N ALA A 832 -55.76 -0.67 4.81
CA ALA A 832 -56.05 0.35 3.82
C ALA A 832 -56.05 -0.20 2.39
N PRO A 833 -56.79 0.39 1.44
CA PRO A 833 -57.00 -0.19 0.10
C PRO A 833 -55.90 0.20 -0.90
N PRO A 834 -55.73 -0.55 -2.03
CA PRO A 834 -54.63 -0.41 -2.95
C PRO A 834 -54.78 0.77 -3.94
N THR A 835 -53.67 1.39 -4.28
CA THR A 835 -53.52 2.42 -5.31
C THR A 835 -53.25 1.80 -6.69
N PRO A 836 -53.74 2.34 -7.80
CA PRO A 836 -53.60 1.72 -9.12
C PRO A 836 -52.27 2.04 -9.80
N SER A 837 -51.79 1.08 -10.54
CA SER A 837 -50.58 1.08 -11.37
C SER A 837 -50.70 2.01 -12.59
N PRO A 838 -49.63 2.72 -13.02
CA PRO A 838 -49.65 3.48 -14.26
C PRO A 838 -49.31 2.66 -15.50
N THR A 839 -49.96 2.99 -16.57
CA THR A 839 -49.98 2.37 -17.89
C THR A 839 -48.72 2.72 -18.69
N ALA A 840 -48.12 1.74 -19.36
CA ALA A 840 -46.99 1.88 -20.28
C ALA A 840 -47.33 2.67 -21.54
N THR A 841 -46.40 3.50 -22.03
CA THR A 841 -46.42 4.19 -23.31
C THR A 841 -45.41 3.53 -24.27
N PRO A 842 -45.73 3.44 -25.58
CA PRO A 842 -45.01 2.56 -26.50
C PRO A 842 -43.74 3.19 -27.12
N ILE A 843 -42.79 2.31 -27.39
CA ILE A 843 -41.51 2.53 -28.07
C ILE A 843 -41.72 2.82 -29.58
N PRO A 844 -41.01 3.74 -30.23
CA PRO A 844 -40.93 3.77 -31.69
C PRO A 844 -39.68 3.03 -32.18
N THR A 845 -39.92 2.09 -33.06
CA THR A 845 -38.93 1.35 -33.87
C THR A 845 -38.49 2.19 -35.07
N ALA A 846 -37.18 2.27 -35.32
CA ALA A 846 -36.64 2.45 -36.66
C ALA A 846 -35.21 1.95 -36.77
N ALA A 847 -34.98 0.93 -37.57
CA ALA A 847 -33.69 0.48 -38.01
C ALA A 847 -33.20 1.29 -39.21
N PRO A 848 -31.92 1.61 -39.37
CA PRO A 848 -31.37 1.96 -40.66
C PRO A 848 -30.60 0.80 -41.31
N THR A 849 -30.76 0.74 -42.60
CA THR A 849 -30.35 -0.21 -43.60
C THR A 849 -28.83 -0.19 -43.84
N ALA A 850 -28.22 -1.36 -44.01
CA ALA A 850 -26.83 -1.54 -44.41
C ALA A 850 -26.49 -0.93 -45.78
N THR A 851 -25.33 -0.29 -45.90
CA THR A 851 -24.74 0.20 -47.13
C THR A 851 -23.61 -0.73 -47.57
N PRO A 852 -23.37 -0.96 -48.83
CA PRO A 852 -22.51 -2.03 -49.33
C PRO A 852 -21.01 -1.74 -49.16
N THR A 853 -20.27 -2.78 -48.88
CA THR A 853 -18.83 -2.88 -48.71
C THR A 853 -18.06 -2.46 -49.96
N ALA A 854 -17.20 -1.48 -49.82
CA ALA A 854 -16.16 -1.16 -50.79
C ALA A 854 -14.92 -2.05 -50.55
N THR A 855 -14.22 -2.40 -51.61
CA THR A 855 -12.95 -3.15 -51.52
C THR A 855 -11.91 -2.33 -50.78
N PRO A 856 -11.18 -2.87 -49.77
CA PRO A 856 -10.23 -2.09 -49.01
C PRO A 856 -9.06 -1.61 -49.85
N GLY A 857 -8.80 -0.33 -49.81
CA GLY A 857 -7.60 0.31 -50.36
C GLY A 857 -6.85 1.01 -49.23
N PHE A 858 -5.57 1.31 -49.40
CA PHE A 858 -4.83 2.10 -48.42
C PHE A 858 -5.49 3.46 -48.20
N SER A 859 -5.52 3.86 -46.93
CA SER A 859 -5.89 5.19 -46.50
C SER A 859 -4.70 6.15 -46.62
N ASP A 860 -4.92 7.44 -46.60
CA ASP A 860 -3.86 8.43 -46.53
C ASP A 860 -3.28 8.52 -45.07
N GLU A 861 -4.09 8.18 -44.09
CA GLU A 861 -3.75 8.16 -42.65
C GLU A 861 -4.41 6.96 -42.02
N TRP A 862 -3.99 6.61 -40.78
CA TRP A 862 -4.67 5.62 -39.95
C TRP A 862 -6.12 6.07 -39.70
N SER A 863 -7.08 5.18 -39.85
CA SER A 863 -8.48 5.50 -39.61
C SER A 863 -9.25 4.27 -39.14
N ILE A 864 -10.21 4.49 -38.24
CA ILE A 864 -11.16 3.48 -37.80
C ILE A 864 -12.29 3.43 -38.81
N VAL A 865 -12.47 2.27 -39.43
CA VAL A 865 -13.46 2.07 -40.52
C VAL A 865 -14.83 1.74 -39.94
N GLY A 866 -14.87 1.02 -38.82
CA GLY A 866 -16.08 0.66 -38.11
C GLY A 866 -15.84 -0.37 -37.03
N TYR A 867 -16.85 -0.48 -36.18
CA TYR A 867 -16.94 -1.51 -35.14
C TYR A 867 -18.33 -2.14 -35.23
N ASP A 868 -18.42 -3.46 -35.37
CA ASP A 868 -19.68 -4.18 -35.45
C ASP A 868 -19.51 -5.62 -34.97
N ASP A 869 -20.43 -6.06 -34.09
CA ASP A 869 -20.51 -7.42 -33.59
C ASP A 869 -19.17 -8.00 -33.07
N GLY A 870 -18.45 -7.21 -32.26
CA GLY A 870 -17.16 -7.63 -31.68
C GLY A 870 -15.96 -7.60 -32.63
N GLU A 871 -16.10 -7.04 -33.84
CA GLU A 871 -15.02 -6.88 -34.81
C GLU A 871 -14.70 -5.41 -35.05
N LEU A 872 -13.49 -4.98 -34.79
CA LEU A 872 -12.97 -3.63 -35.09
C LEU A 872 -12.20 -3.64 -36.41
N ALA A 873 -12.63 -2.82 -37.34
CA ALA A 873 -11.96 -2.63 -38.63
C ALA A 873 -11.17 -1.31 -38.70
N ILE A 874 -9.88 -1.40 -38.99
CA ILE A 874 -8.92 -0.28 -39.04
C ILE A 874 -8.27 -0.24 -40.44
N ALA A 875 -8.27 0.92 -41.08
CA ALA A 875 -7.53 1.13 -42.32
C ALA A 875 -6.13 1.73 -42.01
N ALA A 876 -5.13 1.18 -42.69
CA ALA A 876 -3.73 1.60 -42.55
C ALA A 876 -3.28 2.48 -43.74
N PRO A 877 -2.39 3.48 -43.52
CA PRO A 877 -1.74 4.22 -44.59
C PRO A 877 -0.75 3.34 -45.37
N GLU A 878 -0.55 3.69 -46.67
CA GLU A 878 0.37 2.93 -47.57
C GLU A 878 1.81 2.90 -47.02
N ASN A 879 2.19 3.90 -46.22
CA ASN A 879 3.52 4.09 -45.66
C ASN A 879 3.59 3.77 -44.18
N ALA A 880 2.66 2.97 -43.65
CA ALA A 880 2.68 2.56 -42.25
C ALA A 880 4.03 1.90 -41.88
N GLU A 881 4.65 2.35 -40.78
CA GLU A 881 5.89 1.76 -40.30
C GLU A 881 5.66 0.31 -39.87
N THR A 882 6.38 -0.61 -40.49
CA THR A 882 6.24 -2.06 -40.28
C THR A 882 7.13 -2.51 -39.13
N GLY A 883 6.63 -3.47 -38.35
CA GLY A 883 7.36 -4.05 -37.21
C GLY A 883 7.09 -3.39 -35.85
N GLY A 884 6.32 -2.29 -35.82
CA GLY A 884 5.78 -1.71 -34.58
C GLY A 884 4.48 -2.37 -34.16
N VAL A 885 4.13 -2.25 -32.89
CA VAL A 885 2.87 -2.73 -32.32
C VAL A 885 1.99 -1.54 -32.00
N ASN A 886 0.85 -1.45 -32.67
CA ASN A 886 -0.15 -0.43 -32.38
C ASN A 886 -1.22 -0.98 -31.42
N SER A 887 -1.90 -0.09 -30.70
CA SER A 887 -2.96 -0.44 -29.76
C SER A 887 -4.26 0.27 -30.14
N ALA A 888 -5.37 -0.45 -30.09
CA ALA A 888 -6.70 0.09 -30.15
C ALA A 888 -7.35 -0.02 -28.77
N LEU A 889 -7.70 1.09 -28.15
CA LEU A 889 -8.52 1.13 -26.96
C LEU A 889 -9.97 1.27 -27.38
N ILE A 890 -10.80 0.35 -26.96
CA ILE A 890 -12.25 0.36 -27.15
C ILE A 890 -12.88 0.55 -25.78
N ALA A 891 -13.59 1.63 -25.55
CA ALA A 891 -14.17 2.00 -24.28
C ALA A 891 -15.68 2.24 -24.42
N SER A 892 -16.48 1.63 -23.54
CA SER A 892 -17.92 1.87 -23.45
C SER A 892 -18.23 2.83 -22.29
N TYR A 893 -19.17 3.75 -22.52
CA TYR A 893 -19.57 4.77 -21.56
C TYR A 893 -21.06 4.70 -21.28
N GLY A 894 -21.47 4.93 -20.05
CA GLY A 894 -22.87 5.08 -19.66
C GLY A 894 -23.52 6.37 -20.19
N ASP A 895 -24.83 6.48 -20.05
CA ASP A 895 -25.59 7.69 -20.42
C ASP A 895 -25.16 8.95 -19.64
N ASP A 896 -24.48 8.78 -18.51
CA ASP A 896 -23.91 9.81 -17.67
C ASP A 896 -22.46 10.19 -18.06
N GLY A 897 -21.88 9.48 -19.05
CA GLY A 897 -20.52 9.71 -19.54
C GLY A 897 -19.45 8.97 -18.75
N MET A 898 -19.81 8.11 -17.79
CA MET A 898 -18.88 7.28 -17.02
C MET A 898 -18.40 6.10 -17.85
N LEU A 899 -17.11 5.76 -17.73
CA LEU A 899 -16.52 4.56 -18.34
C LEU A 899 -17.13 3.32 -17.66
N LEU A 900 -17.71 2.45 -18.47
CA LEU A 900 -18.33 1.20 -17.97
C LEU A 900 -17.48 -0.03 -18.22
N ASP A 901 -16.76 -0.05 -19.34
CA ASP A 901 -15.90 -1.17 -19.71
C ASP A 901 -14.87 -0.71 -20.75
N CYS A 902 -13.71 -1.34 -20.81
CA CYS A 902 -12.73 -1.06 -21.86
C CYS A 902 -11.91 -2.29 -22.20
N GLU A 903 -11.38 -2.31 -23.42
CA GLU A 903 -10.43 -3.31 -23.88
C GLU A 903 -9.32 -2.67 -24.70
N VAL A 904 -8.10 -3.17 -24.56
CA VAL A 904 -6.94 -2.78 -25.34
C VAL A 904 -6.51 -3.93 -26.23
N VAL A 905 -6.79 -3.80 -27.53
CA VAL A 905 -6.34 -4.80 -28.52
C VAL A 905 -5.07 -4.34 -29.18
N ARG A 906 -4.01 -5.14 -29.10
CA ARG A 906 -2.71 -4.87 -29.72
C ARG A 906 -2.59 -5.60 -31.04
N PHE A 907 -2.00 -4.95 -32.05
CA PHE A 907 -1.77 -5.57 -33.35
C PHE A 907 -0.47 -5.11 -33.99
N ALA A 908 0.24 -6.05 -34.59
CA ALA A 908 1.49 -5.77 -35.30
C ALA A 908 1.21 -5.16 -36.68
N VAL A 909 2.02 -4.17 -37.08
CA VAL A 909 1.90 -3.54 -38.41
C VAL A 909 2.63 -4.38 -39.44
N GLU A 910 1.86 -5.00 -40.35
CA GLU A 910 2.35 -5.87 -41.42
C GLU A 910 2.57 -5.10 -42.73
N SER A 911 3.66 -5.39 -43.43
CA SER A 911 3.96 -4.74 -44.71
C SER A 911 2.91 -5.04 -45.77
N GLY A 912 2.34 -3.99 -46.35
CA GLY A 912 1.37 -4.09 -47.44
C GLY A 912 -0.04 -4.50 -47.02
N LYS A 913 -0.37 -4.47 -45.72
CA LYS A 913 -1.70 -4.74 -45.21
C LYS A 913 -2.46 -3.44 -45.05
N ALA A 914 -3.49 -3.26 -45.84
CA ALA A 914 -4.28 -2.03 -45.94
C ALA A 914 -5.42 -1.96 -44.90
N GLU A 915 -5.83 -3.12 -44.31
CA GLU A 915 -6.93 -3.19 -43.33
C GLU A 915 -6.62 -4.22 -42.29
N TYR A 916 -6.88 -3.90 -41.02
CA TYR A 916 -6.80 -4.77 -39.87
C TYR A 916 -8.22 -5.03 -39.36
N ARG A 917 -8.54 -6.29 -39.08
CA ARG A 917 -9.75 -6.70 -38.42
C ARG A 917 -9.33 -7.36 -37.11
N LEU A 918 -9.75 -6.76 -36.01
CA LEU A 918 -9.38 -7.17 -34.67
C LEU A 918 -10.61 -7.71 -33.98
N GLU A 919 -10.51 -8.91 -33.42
CA GLU A 919 -11.53 -9.43 -32.55
C GLU A 919 -11.45 -8.66 -31.22
N VAL A 920 -12.60 -8.21 -30.74
CA VAL A 920 -12.76 -7.46 -29.50
C VAL A 920 -13.77 -8.26 -28.67
N ARG A 921 -13.49 -8.50 -27.41
CA ARG A 921 -14.47 -9.17 -26.56
C ARG A 921 -15.78 -8.37 -26.53
N GLU A 922 -16.86 -9.03 -26.28
CA GLU A 922 -18.17 -8.40 -26.12
C GLU A 922 -18.14 -7.42 -24.94
N LEU A 923 -18.03 -6.12 -25.22
CA LEU A 923 -18.16 -5.10 -24.19
C LEU A 923 -19.59 -5.08 -23.67
N ARG A 924 -19.77 -4.78 -22.39
CA ARG A 924 -21.10 -4.62 -21.81
C ARG A 924 -21.86 -3.55 -22.59
N ASP A 925 -23.00 -3.93 -23.10
CA ASP A 925 -23.82 -3.18 -24.06
C ASP A 925 -24.59 -2.03 -23.36
N PHE A 926 -23.93 -0.93 -23.11
CA PHE A 926 -24.60 0.25 -22.58
C PHE A 926 -23.92 1.54 -23.05
N GLY A 927 -24.55 2.25 -23.97
CA GLY A 927 -24.23 3.63 -24.27
C GLY A 927 -23.20 3.87 -25.41
N ASP A 928 -22.42 4.90 -25.26
CA ASP A 928 -21.52 5.44 -26.26
C ASP A 928 -20.19 4.64 -26.26
N ILE A 929 -19.87 3.98 -27.39
CA ILE A 929 -18.58 3.30 -27.55
C ILE A 929 -17.59 4.24 -28.20
N ARG A 930 -16.45 4.45 -27.60
CA ARG A 930 -15.35 5.26 -28.13
C ARG A 930 -14.14 4.40 -28.42
N ILE A 931 -13.56 4.59 -29.58
CA ILE A 931 -12.41 3.83 -30.04
C ILE A 931 -11.27 4.80 -30.31
N MET A 932 -10.11 4.54 -29.69
CA MET A 932 -8.91 5.33 -29.84
C MET A 932 -7.77 4.44 -30.34
N LEU A 933 -6.94 4.95 -31.24
CA LEU A 933 -5.86 4.21 -31.86
C LEU A 933 -4.51 4.87 -31.55
N TRP A 934 -3.56 4.15 -31.00
CA TRP A 934 -2.23 4.65 -30.62
C TRP A 934 -1.09 3.78 -31.17
N ASN A 935 0.07 4.41 -31.38
CA ASN A 935 1.31 3.69 -31.65
C ASN A 935 1.97 3.19 -30.33
N GLU A 936 3.08 2.45 -30.44
CA GLU A 936 3.86 1.94 -29.31
C GLU A 936 4.39 3.02 -28.34
N LYS A 937 4.38 4.30 -28.75
CA LYS A 937 4.80 5.45 -27.93
C LYS A 937 3.61 6.22 -27.34
N MET A 938 2.44 5.62 -27.35
CA MET A 938 1.19 6.23 -26.87
C MET A 938 0.85 7.56 -27.57
N GLN A 939 1.18 7.69 -28.85
CA GLN A 939 0.79 8.85 -29.67
C GLN A 939 -0.45 8.47 -30.48
N PRO A 940 -1.49 9.32 -30.51
CA PRO A 940 -2.70 9.02 -31.28
C PRO A 940 -2.38 8.91 -32.77
N LEU A 941 -2.94 7.88 -33.41
CA LEU A 941 -2.79 7.60 -34.83
C LEU A 941 -3.99 8.05 -35.65
N ALA A 942 -5.15 8.18 -35.03
CA ALA A 942 -6.39 8.61 -35.64
C ALA A 942 -7.22 9.43 -34.65
N GLU A 943 -8.17 10.24 -35.17
CA GLU A 943 -9.19 10.87 -34.35
C GLU A 943 -10.07 9.79 -33.69
N PRO A 944 -10.50 9.99 -32.44
CA PRO A 944 -11.40 9.07 -31.75
C PRO A 944 -12.67 8.82 -32.52
N PHE A 945 -13.08 7.56 -32.59
CA PHE A 945 -14.29 7.14 -33.30
C PHE A 945 -15.35 6.77 -32.26
N SER A 946 -16.57 7.25 -32.43
CA SER A 946 -17.73 6.91 -31.59
C SER A 946 -18.74 6.09 -32.38
N VAL A 947 -19.26 5.03 -31.78
CA VAL A 947 -20.26 4.11 -32.35
C VAL A 947 -21.64 4.43 -31.81
#